data_27be6f8d6d55a968efcb6eeccb98d683
#
_entry.id   27be6f8d6d55a968efcb6eeccb98d683
#
_cell.length_a   1.000
_cell.length_b   1.000
_cell.length_c   1.000
_cell.angle_alpha   90.00
_cell.angle_beta   90.00
_cell.angle_gamma   90.00
#
_symmetry.space_group_name_H-M   'P 1'
#
loop_
_entity.id
_entity.type
_entity.pdbx_description
1 polymer ?
#
loop_
_entity_poly.entity_id
_entity_poly.type
_entity_poly.pdbx_seq_one_letter_code
_entity_poly.pdbx_strand_id
1 'polypeptide(L)'
;MVCVALWFSTIVLSAAPSHPVVAGFDRFHAKGEQPGEGGSLLLTELNCVACHVAEGAQARKGPILDAVGGRVRPAWIRQFLADPAGTKPGTTMPDMLSGAPDRARAVEALVQYLATTGTPRFEPIDSKAVAAGRATYHKVGCVACHGERDTQGNARALPAGVVPLPDLKAKYTLGSLSAFLDKPHEVRPGGRMPKLLTGKEPREVSSFLLQGIKGRVSSGTVNYSVFHGTWEKLPALDKLKPQSTGVANGLDLGVAGRRGDYAVRFHGIWKVDRDDAYKFSLASDDGSRLVIDGKTIIDNDGVHPNTTREGTAELNAGIHKVEVWYFQGGGEDELSLTVQGRHLQLVDFGQVIAASEKDLAGQVAANPEPDADTIVPDAKLAGEGRALFSSLGCVNCHQLKEKGQPAPQLAKAPKLGDLKGDGGCLAEAPKAGLPRYGLAASQRVALAAGLKAPVKPAGDAERIRRDMTAFNCLACHVRDGRGGPIEDLNKAFQTTQPEMGDEARLPPWLNGVGAKMEPDYFKKIMVQGVDDRPYMQTRMPGFGSSLADINEVFARVDKLPVAPTVSLPETDAKLKTHGRMLVGGTAFGCIKCHTFAGNKAEGVQGIDMAIMTKRVRRDWFFAYVNDPQAVRPGTRMPAAFKEGKSVIDDVLEGKAVNQIEAIWRYLADGNKARLPVGIQKRSIPLAAAKGAVIYRNFIEGAGARGIGVGFAEKVNLAFDANDLRLALLWHGGFIDAARHWSDRGVGFEGPLGDNIVSLPPGLPFARLEKPDSPWPAVGARQAGWRFMGYSLDPEDRPSFRYGTEAVTVVDKPLPLTGDKDPAIKRELSVSGAPAGLVFRAAAGKVIEASGDGWFRVDGGLKVKAGAGARIRKVADKAELLVDVPGGANATISLEYKW
;
A
#
# COMPACT_ATOMS: atom_id res chain seq x y z
N MET A 1 -27.18 46.48 -42.14
CA MET A 1 -26.22 45.48 -42.63
C MET A 1 -25.22 45.24 -41.53
N VAL A 2 -25.39 44.16 -40.76
CA VAL A 2 -24.48 43.78 -39.69
C VAL A 2 -23.75 42.55 -40.20
N CYS A 3 -22.43 42.68 -40.46
CA CYS A 3 -21.58 41.56 -40.86
C CYS A 3 -21.27 40.72 -39.62
N VAL A 4 -21.84 39.50 -39.56
CA VAL A 4 -21.45 38.48 -38.60
C VAL A 4 -20.23 37.77 -39.19
N ALA A 5 -19.06 38.01 -38.59
CA ALA A 5 -17.84 37.24 -38.89
C ALA A 5 -17.93 35.88 -38.19
N LEU A 6 -18.20 34.84 -38.93
CA LEU A 6 -18.08 33.42 -38.47
C LEU A 6 -16.58 33.07 -38.37
N TRP A 7 -16.10 32.97 -37.10
CA TRP A 7 -14.81 32.36 -36.82
C TRP A 7 -14.94 30.83 -37.00
N PHE A 8 -14.47 30.31 -38.12
CA PHE A 8 -14.21 28.88 -38.23
C PHE A 8 -12.93 28.54 -37.46
N SER A 9 -13.07 28.00 -36.28
CA SER A 9 -11.97 27.34 -35.60
C SER A 9 -11.63 26.09 -36.39
N THR A 10 -10.59 26.15 -37.21
CA THR A 10 -10.00 24.96 -37.84
C THR A 10 -9.45 24.08 -36.74
N ILE A 11 -10.13 22.96 -36.49
CA ILE A 11 -9.58 21.87 -35.65
C ILE A 11 -8.42 21.30 -36.49
N VAL A 12 -7.20 21.70 -36.12
CA VAL A 12 -6.00 21.07 -36.64
C VAL A 12 -5.96 19.67 -36.04
N LEU A 13 -6.42 18.66 -36.76
CA LEU A 13 -6.11 17.27 -36.42
C LEU A 13 -4.58 17.17 -36.44
N SER A 14 -3.96 17.08 -35.28
CA SER A 14 -2.54 16.80 -35.14
C SER A 14 -2.27 15.45 -35.79
N ALA A 15 -1.53 15.43 -36.90
CA ALA A 15 -1.08 14.19 -37.51
C ALA A 15 -0.30 13.36 -36.50
N ALA A 16 -0.40 12.02 -36.61
CA ALA A 16 0.36 11.13 -35.73
C ALA A 16 1.86 11.46 -35.83
N PRO A 17 2.59 11.50 -34.68
CA PRO A 17 4.01 11.89 -34.71
C PRO A 17 4.83 10.90 -35.52
N SER A 18 5.58 11.45 -36.51
CA SER A 18 6.48 10.70 -37.39
C SER A 18 7.86 10.43 -36.73
N HIS A 19 8.12 10.99 -35.56
CA HIS A 19 9.38 10.89 -34.80
C HIS A 19 9.17 10.20 -33.46
N PRO A 20 10.24 9.68 -32.81
CA PRO A 20 10.17 9.12 -31.49
C PRO A 20 9.67 10.15 -30.47
N VAL A 21 8.59 9.82 -29.72
CA VAL A 21 8.07 10.69 -28.68
C VAL A 21 8.81 10.45 -27.37
N VAL A 22 9.51 11.47 -26.91
CA VAL A 22 10.09 11.57 -25.56
C VAL A 22 9.40 12.75 -24.88
N ALA A 23 8.37 12.45 -24.07
CA ALA A 23 7.45 13.45 -23.56
C ALA A 23 8.13 14.69 -22.95
N GLY A 24 9.19 14.48 -22.16
CA GLY A 24 9.96 15.59 -21.59
C GLY A 24 10.73 16.39 -22.65
N PHE A 25 11.26 15.77 -23.69
CA PHE A 25 11.90 16.48 -24.80
C PHE A 25 10.88 17.29 -25.58
N ASP A 26 9.81 16.68 -25.99
CA ASP A 26 8.78 17.31 -26.83
C ASP A 26 8.14 18.51 -26.10
N ARG A 27 8.01 18.43 -24.80
CA ARG A 27 7.44 19.50 -23.98
C ARG A 27 8.42 20.65 -23.68
N PHE A 28 9.69 20.36 -23.44
CA PHE A 28 10.62 21.35 -22.87
C PHE A 28 11.83 21.66 -23.71
N HIS A 29 12.13 20.90 -24.78
CA HIS A 29 13.36 21.06 -25.58
C HIS A 29 13.10 21.08 -27.07
N ALA A 30 11.91 20.74 -27.56
CA ALA A 30 11.61 20.65 -29.00
C ALA A 30 11.78 21.99 -29.76
N LYS A 31 11.65 23.12 -29.08
CA LYS A 31 11.86 24.45 -29.62
C LYS A 31 13.33 24.90 -29.66
N GLY A 32 14.27 24.02 -29.32
CA GLY A 32 15.71 24.28 -29.36
C GLY A 32 16.27 24.92 -28.08
N GLU A 33 15.49 25.04 -27.03
CA GLU A 33 15.97 25.52 -25.73
C GLU A 33 16.90 24.49 -25.10
N GLN A 34 18.08 24.94 -24.66
CA GLN A 34 19.11 24.10 -23.97
C GLN A 34 19.40 22.79 -24.73
N PRO A 35 19.88 22.83 -25.97
CA PRO A 35 20.00 21.66 -26.83
C PRO A 35 20.90 20.56 -26.25
N GLY A 36 21.91 20.90 -25.44
CA GLY A 36 22.77 19.91 -24.77
C GLY A 36 22.03 19.10 -23.70
N GLU A 37 21.13 19.74 -22.92
CA GLU A 37 20.28 19.06 -21.91
C GLU A 37 19.26 18.16 -22.61
N GLY A 38 18.58 18.68 -23.64
CA GLY A 38 17.68 17.91 -24.48
C GLY A 38 18.37 16.73 -25.18
N GLY A 39 19.60 16.92 -25.64
CA GLY A 39 20.40 15.86 -26.23
C GLY A 39 20.78 14.76 -25.23
N SER A 40 21.22 15.12 -24.04
CA SER A 40 21.52 14.17 -22.96
C SER A 40 20.30 13.33 -22.60
N LEU A 41 19.11 13.97 -22.52
CA LEU A 41 17.85 13.27 -22.31
C LEU A 41 17.56 12.28 -23.44
N LEU A 42 17.68 12.69 -24.69
CA LEU A 42 17.44 11.83 -25.87
C LEU A 42 18.42 10.65 -25.92
N LEU A 43 19.74 10.84 -25.66
CA LEU A 43 20.73 9.76 -25.62
C LEU A 43 20.31 8.65 -24.65
N THR A 44 19.72 9.01 -23.51
CA THR A 44 19.21 8.07 -22.52
C THR A 44 17.88 7.44 -22.96
N GLU A 45 16.91 8.26 -23.40
CA GLU A 45 15.55 7.79 -23.68
C GLU A 45 15.44 7.00 -24.98
N LEU A 46 16.26 7.31 -26.00
CA LEU A 46 16.40 6.52 -27.22
C LEU A 46 17.35 5.32 -27.03
N ASN A 47 17.94 5.20 -25.86
CA ASN A 47 18.79 4.07 -25.44
C ASN A 47 20.05 3.90 -26.29
N CYS A 48 20.68 5.00 -26.74
CA CYS A 48 21.92 4.95 -27.55
C CYS A 48 23.05 4.19 -26.83
N VAL A 49 23.08 4.25 -25.49
CA VAL A 49 24.05 3.55 -24.64
C VAL A 49 23.89 2.03 -24.62
N ALA A 50 22.81 1.47 -25.17
CA ALA A 50 22.66 0.03 -25.32
C ALA A 50 23.61 -0.56 -26.38
N CYS A 51 23.97 0.25 -27.37
CA CYS A 51 24.96 -0.08 -28.41
C CYS A 51 26.30 0.63 -28.18
N HIS A 52 26.27 1.91 -27.78
CA HIS A 52 27.43 2.78 -27.60
C HIS A 52 27.74 2.91 -26.11
N VAL A 53 28.69 2.10 -25.62
CA VAL A 53 29.07 2.11 -24.22
C VAL A 53 29.63 3.48 -23.81
N ALA A 54 29.14 4.00 -22.68
CA ALA A 54 29.61 5.23 -22.06
C ALA A 54 29.85 5.00 -20.56
N GLU A 55 30.94 5.57 -20.05
CA GLU A 55 31.26 5.46 -18.61
C GLU A 55 30.20 6.17 -17.76
N GLY A 56 29.71 5.51 -16.71
CA GLY A 56 28.70 6.04 -15.84
C GLY A 56 27.26 6.05 -16.38
N ALA A 57 27.05 5.60 -17.65
CA ALA A 57 25.71 5.47 -18.24
C ALA A 57 25.25 4.01 -18.28
N GLN A 58 24.01 3.77 -17.89
CA GLN A 58 23.39 2.45 -17.94
C GLN A 58 22.37 2.38 -19.07
N ALA A 59 22.45 1.31 -19.88
CA ALA A 59 21.47 1.03 -20.91
C ALA A 59 20.10 0.69 -20.29
N ARG A 60 19.04 1.24 -20.87
CA ARG A 60 17.66 0.88 -20.50
C ARG A 60 17.29 -0.47 -21.10
N LYS A 61 16.72 -1.34 -20.29
CA LYS A 61 16.19 -2.60 -20.78
C LYS A 61 14.89 -2.36 -21.57
N GLY A 62 14.83 -2.85 -22.79
CA GLY A 62 13.59 -2.92 -23.58
C GLY A 62 12.58 -3.89 -22.96
N PRO A 63 11.42 -4.06 -23.59
CA PRO A 63 10.49 -5.11 -23.19
C PRO A 63 11.15 -6.47 -23.13
N ILE A 64 10.85 -7.23 -22.08
CA ILE A 64 11.24 -8.65 -21.95
C ILE A 64 10.44 -9.44 -22.99
N LEU A 65 11.10 -10.28 -23.78
CA LEU A 65 10.48 -11.05 -24.86
C LEU A 65 10.30 -12.52 -24.54
N ASP A 66 10.62 -12.97 -23.31
CA ASP A 66 10.57 -14.37 -22.86
C ASP A 66 9.21 -15.03 -23.11
N ALA A 67 8.11 -14.26 -23.10
CA ALA A 67 6.75 -14.72 -23.36
C ALA A 67 5.99 -13.83 -24.36
N VAL A 68 6.71 -13.21 -25.29
CA VAL A 68 6.10 -12.20 -26.20
C VAL A 68 5.06 -12.81 -27.14
N GLY A 69 5.22 -14.05 -27.57
CA GLY A 69 4.28 -14.74 -28.45
C GLY A 69 2.91 -14.95 -27.83
N GLY A 70 2.84 -15.16 -26.50
CA GLY A 70 1.56 -15.24 -25.78
C GLY A 70 0.97 -13.87 -25.40
N ARG A 71 1.79 -12.84 -25.38
CA ARG A 71 1.41 -11.51 -24.89
C ARG A 71 1.03 -10.51 -25.99
N VAL A 72 1.68 -10.60 -27.13
CA VAL A 72 1.47 -9.68 -28.26
C VAL A 72 1.04 -10.49 -29.48
N ARG A 73 0.02 -10.00 -30.18
CA ARG A 73 -0.55 -10.69 -31.35
C ARG A 73 0.50 -10.77 -32.48
N PRO A 74 0.76 -11.95 -33.02
CA PRO A 74 1.74 -12.17 -34.10
C PRO A 74 1.56 -11.25 -35.30
N ALA A 75 0.31 -11.02 -35.74
CA ALA A 75 0.01 -10.09 -36.80
C ALA A 75 0.52 -8.68 -36.51
N TRP A 76 0.37 -8.20 -35.29
CA TRP A 76 0.91 -6.92 -34.85
C TRP A 76 2.45 -6.93 -34.79
N ILE A 77 3.08 -8.02 -34.31
CA ILE A 77 4.56 -8.15 -34.32
C ILE A 77 5.08 -8.01 -35.77
N ARG A 78 4.42 -8.68 -36.73
CA ARG A 78 4.76 -8.61 -38.16
C ARG A 78 4.72 -7.19 -38.68
N GLN A 79 3.60 -6.49 -38.46
CA GLN A 79 3.44 -5.10 -38.89
C GLN A 79 4.48 -4.18 -38.22
N PHE A 80 4.69 -4.37 -36.91
CA PHE A 80 5.61 -3.54 -36.15
C PHE A 80 7.07 -3.73 -36.55
N LEU A 81 7.50 -4.94 -36.87
CA LEU A 81 8.85 -5.19 -37.39
C LEU A 81 8.99 -4.70 -38.86
N ALA A 82 7.90 -4.75 -39.63
CA ALA A 82 7.89 -4.23 -40.98
C ALA A 82 7.93 -2.70 -41.05
N ASP A 83 7.23 -2.01 -40.15
CA ASP A 83 7.20 -0.54 -40.02
C ASP A 83 6.95 -0.14 -38.56
N PRO A 84 8.00 0.04 -37.77
CA PRO A 84 7.87 0.39 -36.32
C PRO A 84 7.15 1.74 -36.11
N ALA A 85 7.50 2.76 -36.90
CA ALA A 85 6.96 4.10 -36.72
C ALA A 85 5.50 4.22 -37.18
N GLY A 86 5.14 3.57 -38.30
CA GLY A 86 3.77 3.55 -38.81
C GLY A 86 2.85 2.71 -37.90
N THR A 87 3.32 1.57 -37.42
CA THR A 87 2.51 0.69 -36.54
C THR A 87 2.34 1.25 -35.12
N LYS A 88 3.37 1.92 -34.60
CA LYS A 88 3.35 2.58 -33.30
C LYS A 88 3.93 3.99 -33.42
N PRO A 89 3.14 4.99 -33.81
CA PRO A 89 3.60 6.37 -33.82
C PRO A 89 4.25 6.79 -32.52
N GLY A 90 5.36 7.50 -32.61
CA GLY A 90 6.15 7.92 -31.46
C GLY A 90 6.99 6.82 -30.78
N THR A 91 7.16 5.66 -31.41
CA THR A 91 8.01 4.59 -30.87
C THR A 91 9.47 5.01 -30.71
N THR A 92 10.11 4.66 -29.61
CA THR A 92 11.56 4.84 -29.40
C THR A 92 12.37 3.64 -29.91
N MET A 93 11.73 2.56 -30.36
CA MET A 93 12.39 1.44 -31.00
C MET A 93 12.72 1.81 -32.44
N PRO A 94 14.01 1.78 -32.86
CA PRO A 94 14.40 2.06 -34.23
C PRO A 94 14.00 0.94 -35.19
N ASP A 95 13.92 1.27 -36.46
CA ASP A 95 13.85 0.27 -37.52
C ASP A 95 15.22 -0.40 -37.68
N MET A 96 15.35 -1.64 -37.19
CA MET A 96 16.57 -2.45 -37.28
C MET A 96 16.69 -3.18 -38.60
N LEU A 97 15.63 -3.20 -39.42
CA LEU A 97 15.59 -3.87 -40.71
C LEU A 97 15.75 -2.88 -41.88
N SER A 98 16.10 -1.62 -41.59
CA SER A 98 16.36 -0.62 -42.60
C SER A 98 17.52 -1.06 -43.52
N GLY A 99 17.24 -1.29 -44.80
CA GLY A 99 18.22 -1.76 -45.76
C GLY A 99 18.50 -3.25 -45.76
N ALA A 100 17.72 -4.06 -45.09
CA ALA A 100 17.80 -5.53 -45.15
C ALA A 100 17.50 -5.98 -46.62
N PRO A 101 18.35 -6.84 -47.25
CA PRO A 101 18.17 -7.26 -48.64
C PRO A 101 16.82 -7.91 -48.93
N ASP A 102 16.35 -8.75 -48.02
CA ASP A 102 15.01 -9.38 -48.02
C ASP A 102 14.30 -9.06 -46.71
N ARG A 103 13.73 -7.87 -46.63
CA ARG A 103 13.04 -7.38 -45.44
C ARG A 103 11.83 -8.27 -45.06
N ALA A 104 11.07 -8.70 -46.09
CA ALA A 104 9.88 -9.51 -45.85
C ALA A 104 10.21 -10.84 -45.20
N ARG A 105 11.24 -11.54 -45.69
CA ARG A 105 11.74 -12.79 -45.12
C ARG A 105 12.32 -12.59 -43.73
N ALA A 106 13.09 -11.52 -43.52
CA ALA A 106 13.67 -11.22 -42.20
C ALA A 106 12.58 -10.93 -41.16
N VAL A 107 11.54 -10.17 -41.51
CA VAL A 107 10.37 -9.96 -40.66
C VAL A 107 9.69 -11.27 -40.32
N GLU A 108 9.39 -12.12 -41.31
CA GLU A 108 8.69 -13.37 -41.09
C GLU A 108 9.53 -14.33 -40.20
N ALA A 109 10.83 -14.45 -40.48
CA ALA A 109 11.72 -15.26 -39.66
C ALA A 109 11.74 -14.82 -38.19
N LEU A 110 11.81 -13.49 -37.92
CA LEU A 110 11.74 -12.93 -36.54
C LEU A 110 10.37 -13.20 -35.91
N VAL A 111 9.27 -13.07 -36.64
CA VAL A 111 7.91 -13.38 -36.15
C VAL A 111 7.80 -14.85 -35.76
N GLN A 112 8.27 -15.78 -36.58
CA GLN A 112 8.29 -17.22 -36.31
C GLN A 112 9.12 -17.52 -35.06
N TYR A 113 10.27 -16.89 -34.90
CA TYR A 113 11.11 -17.05 -33.72
C TYR A 113 10.40 -16.52 -32.47
N LEU A 114 9.84 -15.33 -32.51
CA LEU A 114 9.13 -14.75 -31.36
C LEU A 114 7.84 -15.51 -31.03
N ALA A 115 7.14 -16.08 -32.02
CA ALA A 115 5.96 -16.91 -31.79
C ALA A 115 6.31 -18.23 -31.08
N THR A 116 7.58 -18.70 -31.12
CA THR A 116 7.99 -19.87 -30.33
C THR A 116 7.86 -19.64 -28.82
N THR A 117 7.72 -18.38 -28.36
CA THR A 117 7.64 -18.04 -26.93
C THR A 117 6.23 -18.12 -26.33
N GLY A 118 5.22 -18.47 -27.11
CA GLY A 118 3.82 -18.63 -26.65
C GLY A 118 2.78 -18.33 -27.72
N THR A 119 1.52 -18.52 -27.37
CA THR A 119 0.35 -18.28 -28.24
C THR A 119 -0.63 -17.32 -27.54
N PRO A 120 -1.14 -16.28 -28.22
CA PRO A 120 -2.10 -15.36 -27.62
C PRO A 120 -3.44 -16.05 -27.35
N ARG A 121 -4.06 -15.75 -26.21
CA ARG A 121 -5.39 -16.25 -25.86
C ARG A 121 -6.39 -15.09 -25.88
N PHE A 122 -7.54 -15.31 -26.50
CA PHE A 122 -8.57 -14.30 -26.65
C PHE A 122 -9.73 -14.59 -25.71
N GLU A 123 -10.03 -13.61 -24.86
CA GLU A 123 -11.14 -13.64 -23.93
C GLU A 123 -12.21 -12.61 -24.35
N PRO A 124 -13.50 -12.87 -24.09
CA PRO A 124 -14.56 -11.90 -24.34
C PRO A 124 -14.39 -10.68 -23.42
N ILE A 125 -14.79 -9.52 -23.95
CA ILE A 125 -14.85 -8.29 -23.17
C ILE A 125 -16.10 -8.29 -22.31
N ASP A 126 -15.96 -8.10 -21.02
CA ASP A 126 -17.08 -7.86 -20.11
C ASP A 126 -17.64 -6.44 -20.35
N SER A 127 -18.84 -6.36 -20.88
CA SER A 127 -19.51 -5.09 -21.16
C SER A 127 -19.77 -4.25 -19.91
N LYS A 128 -19.98 -4.89 -18.74
CA LYS A 128 -20.15 -4.19 -17.45
C LYS A 128 -18.85 -3.55 -16.98
N ALA A 129 -17.72 -4.19 -17.24
CA ALA A 129 -16.39 -3.68 -16.89
C ALA A 129 -15.98 -2.46 -17.75
N VAL A 130 -16.51 -2.30 -18.96
CA VAL A 130 -16.18 -1.18 -19.87
C VAL A 130 -16.48 0.18 -19.24
N ALA A 131 -17.65 0.35 -18.64
CA ALA A 131 -18.05 1.62 -18.01
C ALA A 131 -17.17 1.97 -16.80
N ALA A 132 -16.88 0.99 -15.94
CA ALA A 132 -15.98 1.14 -14.81
C ALA A 132 -14.55 1.46 -15.26
N GLY A 133 -14.06 0.75 -16.27
CA GLY A 133 -12.73 0.99 -16.85
C GLY A 133 -12.58 2.38 -17.46
N ARG A 134 -13.62 2.88 -18.16
CA ARG A 134 -13.66 4.26 -18.67
C ARG A 134 -13.56 5.28 -17.53
N ALA A 135 -14.36 5.10 -16.48
CA ALA A 135 -14.34 6.00 -15.34
C ALA A 135 -12.96 6.00 -14.68
N THR A 136 -12.36 4.83 -14.45
CA THR A 136 -11.04 4.67 -13.86
C THR A 136 -9.95 5.32 -14.72
N TYR A 137 -9.93 5.08 -16.04
CA TYR A 137 -8.96 5.68 -16.96
C TYR A 137 -8.92 7.21 -16.86
N HIS A 138 -10.09 7.86 -16.81
CA HIS A 138 -10.20 9.32 -16.75
C HIS A 138 -9.97 9.88 -15.34
N LYS A 139 -10.10 9.05 -14.30
CA LYS A 139 -10.03 9.47 -12.89
C LYS A 139 -8.63 9.38 -12.31
N VAL A 140 -7.93 8.25 -12.50
CA VAL A 140 -6.75 7.95 -11.69
C VAL A 140 -5.45 8.56 -12.19
N GLY A 141 -5.41 9.12 -13.40
CA GLY A 141 -4.25 9.84 -13.94
C GLY A 141 -3.73 9.36 -15.30
N CYS A 142 -4.33 8.35 -15.93
CA CYS A 142 -3.90 7.89 -17.28
C CYS A 142 -3.93 9.02 -18.31
N VAL A 143 -4.92 9.91 -18.22
CA VAL A 143 -5.11 11.06 -19.10
C VAL A 143 -3.93 12.01 -19.09
N ALA A 144 -3.26 12.20 -17.95
CA ALA A 144 -2.12 13.11 -17.83
C ALA A 144 -0.96 12.77 -18.79
N CYS A 145 -0.79 11.48 -19.11
CA CYS A 145 0.27 10.99 -19.99
C CYS A 145 -0.22 10.52 -21.37
N HIS A 146 -1.50 10.05 -21.47
CA HIS A 146 -2.02 9.41 -22.68
C HIS A 146 -3.19 10.14 -23.34
N GLY A 147 -3.61 11.28 -22.78
CA GLY A 147 -4.75 12.06 -23.26
C GLY A 147 -6.11 11.43 -22.99
N GLU A 148 -7.15 12.18 -23.31
CA GLU A 148 -8.54 11.74 -23.17
C GLU A 148 -8.94 10.73 -24.24
N ARG A 149 -9.93 9.89 -23.92
CA ARG A 149 -10.55 8.96 -24.88
C ARG A 149 -12.05 9.11 -24.92
N ASP A 150 -12.64 8.87 -26.10
CA ASP A 150 -14.09 8.88 -26.27
C ASP A 150 -14.76 7.66 -25.60
N THR A 151 -16.08 7.55 -25.78
CA THR A 151 -16.88 6.44 -25.22
C THR A 151 -16.54 5.09 -25.88
N GLN A 152 -15.96 5.07 -27.07
CA GLN A 152 -15.48 3.89 -27.78
C GLN A 152 -14.01 3.57 -27.49
N GLY A 153 -13.34 4.33 -26.63
CA GLY A 153 -11.95 4.12 -26.29
C GLY A 153 -10.96 4.65 -27.36
N ASN A 154 -11.42 5.44 -28.34
CA ASN A 154 -10.54 6.04 -29.33
C ASN A 154 -9.84 7.28 -28.81
N ALA A 155 -8.61 7.53 -29.26
CA ALA A 155 -7.86 8.71 -28.84
C ALA A 155 -8.49 9.99 -29.41
N ARG A 156 -8.54 11.04 -28.60
CA ARG A 156 -8.77 12.43 -29.08
C ARG A 156 -7.44 13.05 -29.52
N ALA A 157 -7.51 14.26 -30.11
CA ALA A 157 -6.29 15.02 -30.46
C ALA A 157 -5.36 15.12 -29.24
N LEU A 158 -4.06 14.86 -29.44
CA LEU A 158 -3.08 14.82 -28.36
C LEU A 158 -2.26 16.11 -28.34
N PRO A 159 -2.15 16.81 -27.22
CA PRO A 159 -1.21 17.91 -27.04
C PRO A 159 0.26 17.43 -27.13
N ALA A 160 1.18 18.35 -27.43
CA ALA A 160 2.61 18.06 -27.40
C ALA A 160 3.07 17.54 -26.01
N GLY A 161 3.94 16.53 -26.00
CA GLY A 161 4.43 15.90 -24.77
C GLY A 161 3.50 14.81 -24.19
N VAL A 162 2.41 14.50 -24.87
CA VAL A 162 1.54 13.36 -24.54
C VAL A 162 1.97 12.14 -25.34
N VAL A 163 2.07 11.00 -24.67
CA VAL A 163 2.53 9.74 -25.27
C VAL A 163 1.36 9.03 -25.96
N PRO A 164 1.38 8.89 -27.30
CA PRO A 164 0.32 8.22 -28.03
C PRO A 164 0.29 6.72 -27.68
N LEU A 165 -0.91 6.16 -27.56
CA LEU A 165 -1.08 4.71 -27.51
C LEU A 165 -1.22 4.16 -28.93
N PRO A 166 -0.58 3.02 -29.24
CA PRO A 166 -0.78 2.33 -30.51
C PRO A 166 -2.22 1.80 -30.61
N ASP A 167 -2.57 1.19 -31.75
CA ASP A 167 -3.76 0.36 -31.81
C ASP A 167 -3.62 -0.82 -30.80
N LEU A 168 -4.24 -0.65 -29.64
CA LEU A 168 -4.18 -1.64 -28.56
C LEU A 168 -4.96 -2.90 -28.91
N LYS A 169 -6.03 -2.77 -29.72
CA LYS A 169 -6.87 -3.88 -30.17
C LYS A 169 -6.12 -4.80 -31.12
N ALA A 170 -5.31 -4.20 -32.02
CA ALA A 170 -4.45 -4.98 -32.89
C ALA A 170 -3.29 -5.63 -32.15
N LYS A 171 -2.87 -5.06 -31.02
CA LYS A 171 -1.65 -5.49 -30.30
C LYS A 171 -1.88 -6.51 -29.20
N TYR A 172 -2.91 -6.34 -28.37
CA TYR A 172 -3.09 -7.08 -27.13
C TYR A 172 -4.38 -7.91 -27.13
N THR A 173 -4.38 -8.93 -26.26
CA THR A 173 -5.60 -9.57 -25.77
C THR A 173 -6.02 -8.94 -24.45
N LEU A 174 -7.22 -9.24 -23.94
CA LEU A 174 -7.72 -8.72 -22.66
C LEU A 174 -6.79 -9.11 -21.51
N GLY A 175 -6.45 -10.39 -21.39
CA GLY A 175 -5.56 -10.89 -20.33
C GLY A 175 -4.16 -10.27 -20.41
N SER A 176 -3.58 -10.17 -21.62
CA SER A 176 -2.22 -9.64 -21.76
C SER A 176 -2.11 -8.13 -21.52
N LEU A 177 -3.13 -7.35 -21.84
CA LEU A 177 -3.17 -5.93 -21.49
C LEU A 177 -3.40 -5.74 -20.00
N SER A 178 -4.31 -6.53 -19.41
CA SER A 178 -4.58 -6.48 -17.97
C SER A 178 -3.31 -6.79 -17.16
N ALA A 179 -2.60 -7.86 -17.48
CA ALA A 179 -1.33 -8.20 -16.83
C ALA A 179 -0.26 -7.10 -16.99
N PHE A 180 -0.18 -6.47 -18.17
CA PHE A 180 0.73 -5.34 -18.37
C PHE A 180 0.35 -4.13 -17.51
N LEU A 181 -0.93 -3.80 -17.40
CA LEU A 181 -1.40 -2.66 -16.60
C LEU A 181 -1.25 -2.91 -15.09
N ASP A 182 -1.35 -4.16 -14.64
CA ASP A 182 -1.10 -4.52 -13.23
C ASP A 182 0.39 -4.42 -12.87
N LYS A 183 1.28 -4.92 -13.74
CA LYS A 183 2.72 -5.02 -13.47
C LYS A 183 3.58 -4.53 -14.65
N PRO A 184 3.54 -3.23 -15.00
CA PRO A 184 4.20 -2.72 -16.21
C PRO A 184 5.72 -2.92 -16.20
N HIS A 185 6.36 -2.89 -15.04
CA HIS A 185 7.82 -3.02 -14.92
C HIS A 185 8.30 -4.47 -15.04
N GLU A 186 7.46 -5.48 -14.78
CA GLU A 186 7.83 -6.88 -15.04
C GLU A 186 7.96 -7.15 -16.53
N VAL A 187 7.14 -6.49 -17.35
CA VAL A 187 7.18 -6.61 -18.81
C VAL A 187 8.17 -5.65 -19.46
N ARG A 188 8.30 -4.45 -18.91
CA ARG A 188 9.15 -3.36 -19.40
C ARG A 188 9.99 -2.76 -18.29
N PRO A 189 11.09 -3.41 -17.88
CA PRO A 189 11.92 -2.94 -16.76
C PRO A 189 12.49 -1.53 -16.93
N GLY A 190 12.85 -1.15 -18.15
CA GLY A 190 13.28 0.22 -18.49
C GLY A 190 12.15 1.14 -18.97
N GLY A 191 10.88 0.69 -18.85
CA GLY A 191 9.71 1.49 -19.23
C GLY A 191 9.48 2.68 -18.32
N ARG A 192 8.84 3.72 -18.89
CA ARG A 192 8.48 4.94 -18.14
C ARG A 192 7.03 4.94 -17.65
N MET A 193 6.23 3.95 -18.06
CA MET A 193 4.88 3.79 -17.58
C MET A 193 4.88 3.21 -16.17
N PRO A 194 4.37 3.92 -15.17
CA PRO A 194 4.33 3.45 -13.79
C PRO A 194 3.13 2.54 -13.50
N LYS A 195 3.18 1.84 -12.37
CA LYS A 195 2.01 1.12 -11.82
C LYS A 195 1.04 2.13 -11.19
N LEU A 196 -0.23 2.08 -11.62
CA LEU A 196 -1.27 3.01 -11.15
C LEU A 196 -2.54 2.29 -10.69
N LEU A 197 -2.82 1.13 -11.23
CA LEU A 197 -4.06 0.37 -11.04
C LEU A 197 -3.91 -0.70 -9.96
N THR A 198 -5.02 -1.03 -9.30
CA THR A 198 -5.08 -1.99 -8.19
C THR A 198 -6.29 -2.91 -8.32
N GLY A 199 -6.23 -4.09 -7.74
CA GLY A 199 -7.34 -5.04 -7.70
C GLY A 199 -7.88 -5.38 -9.09
N LYS A 200 -9.17 -5.15 -9.33
CA LYS A 200 -9.85 -5.44 -10.62
C LYS A 200 -9.67 -4.34 -11.68
N GLU A 201 -9.16 -3.18 -11.31
CA GLU A 201 -9.03 -2.03 -12.22
C GLU A 201 -8.21 -2.30 -13.50
N PRO A 202 -7.09 -3.08 -13.47
CA PRO A 202 -6.36 -3.44 -14.68
C PRO A 202 -7.24 -4.12 -15.72
N ARG A 203 -8.12 -5.03 -15.31
CA ARG A 203 -9.06 -5.73 -16.20
C ARG A 203 -10.18 -4.82 -16.69
N GLU A 204 -10.72 -3.97 -15.83
CA GLU A 204 -11.74 -2.99 -16.18
C GLU A 204 -11.21 -1.98 -17.23
N VAL A 205 -10.03 -1.39 -16.98
CA VAL A 205 -9.40 -0.45 -17.93
C VAL A 205 -9.04 -1.15 -19.25
N SER A 206 -8.57 -2.39 -19.22
CA SER A 206 -8.31 -3.17 -20.43
C SER A 206 -9.58 -3.43 -21.20
N SER A 207 -10.70 -3.75 -20.55
CA SER A 207 -12.01 -3.93 -21.17
C SER A 207 -12.48 -2.65 -21.90
N PHE A 208 -12.28 -1.49 -21.29
CA PHE A 208 -12.56 -0.20 -21.92
C PHE A 208 -11.68 0.06 -23.15
N LEU A 209 -10.38 -0.13 -23.02
CA LEU A 209 -9.42 0.17 -24.11
C LEU A 209 -9.54 -0.79 -25.30
N LEU A 210 -10.02 -2.01 -25.05
CA LEU A 210 -10.16 -3.08 -26.03
C LEU A 210 -11.60 -3.31 -26.48
N GLN A 211 -12.56 -2.49 -26.06
CA GLN A 211 -13.97 -2.67 -26.41
C GLN A 211 -14.16 -2.78 -27.94
N GLY A 212 -15.08 -3.66 -28.38
CA GLY A 212 -15.32 -3.97 -29.77
C GLY A 212 -14.41 -5.04 -30.37
N ILE A 213 -13.40 -5.55 -29.62
CA ILE A 213 -12.76 -6.81 -30.01
C ILE A 213 -13.79 -7.93 -29.87
N LYS A 214 -14.00 -8.66 -30.96
CA LYS A 214 -14.78 -9.90 -30.90
C LYS A 214 -13.91 -10.95 -30.18
N GLY A 215 -14.20 -11.22 -28.92
CA GLY A 215 -13.58 -12.30 -28.18
C GLY A 215 -14.00 -13.64 -28.81
N ARG A 216 -13.06 -14.53 -29.07
CA ARG A 216 -13.37 -15.92 -29.29
C ARG A 216 -13.56 -16.54 -27.92
N VAL A 217 -14.78 -16.93 -27.60
CA VAL A 217 -15.07 -17.72 -26.40
C VAL A 217 -14.69 -19.15 -26.71
N SER A 218 -13.51 -19.60 -26.31
CA SER A 218 -13.38 -20.99 -25.95
C SER A 218 -13.71 -21.04 -24.45
N SER A 219 -14.96 -21.15 -24.09
CA SER A 219 -15.30 -21.65 -22.78
C SER A 219 -14.80 -23.09 -22.74
N GLY A 220 -13.80 -23.37 -21.92
CA GLY A 220 -13.42 -24.74 -21.63
C GLY A 220 -14.63 -25.46 -21.06
N THR A 221 -14.83 -26.71 -21.49
CA THR A 221 -15.85 -27.59 -20.89
C THR A 221 -15.20 -28.30 -19.70
N VAL A 222 -15.98 -28.58 -18.66
CA VAL A 222 -15.51 -29.34 -17.48
C VAL A 222 -16.63 -30.26 -16.98
N ASN A 223 -16.30 -31.48 -16.65
CA ASN A 223 -17.26 -32.33 -15.97
C ASN A 223 -17.52 -31.85 -14.57
N TYR A 224 -18.75 -31.92 -14.09
CA TYR A 224 -19.08 -31.61 -12.71
C TYR A 224 -19.88 -32.76 -12.04
N SER A 225 -19.75 -32.78 -10.71
CA SER A 225 -20.58 -33.59 -9.81
C SER A 225 -21.01 -32.71 -8.67
N VAL A 226 -22.34 -32.65 -8.42
CA VAL A 226 -22.93 -31.86 -7.34
C VAL A 226 -23.38 -32.78 -6.22
N PHE A 227 -23.12 -32.35 -4.99
CA PHE A 227 -23.47 -33.04 -3.75
C PHE A 227 -24.25 -32.09 -2.86
N HIS A 228 -25.31 -32.55 -2.22
CA HIS A 228 -26.09 -31.79 -1.28
C HIS A 228 -25.76 -32.23 0.15
N GLY A 229 -25.51 -31.27 1.03
CA GLY A 229 -25.20 -31.50 2.44
C GLY A 229 -24.55 -30.26 3.06
N THR A 230 -24.49 -30.22 4.36
CA THR A 230 -23.86 -29.14 5.13
C THR A 230 -22.53 -29.64 5.68
N TRP A 231 -21.47 -28.89 5.44
CA TRP A 231 -20.12 -29.24 5.87
C TRP A 231 -19.41 -28.01 6.44
N GLU A 232 -18.50 -28.25 7.40
CA GLU A 232 -17.56 -27.24 7.91
C GLU A 232 -16.19 -27.34 7.25
N LYS A 233 -15.97 -28.43 6.49
CA LYS A 233 -14.77 -28.72 5.71
C LYS A 233 -15.13 -29.51 4.47
N LEU A 234 -14.27 -29.46 3.45
CA LEU A 234 -14.42 -30.22 2.22
C LEU A 234 -14.60 -31.71 2.52
N PRO A 235 -15.77 -32.30 2.18
CA PRO A 235 -15.95 -33.73 2.34
C PRO A 235 -15.14 -34.52 1.31
N ALA A 236 -14.95 -35.80 1.55
CA ALA A 236 -14.35 -36.73 0.58
C ALA A 236 -15.33 -36.97 -0.58
N LEU A 237 -15.39 -36.02 -1.53
CA LEU A 237 -16.37 -35.98 -2.64
C LEU A 237 -16.27 -37.22 -3.55
N ASP A 238 -15.12 -37.85 -3.62
CA ASP A 238 -14.88 -39.12 -4.33
C ASP A 238 -15.61 -40.32 -3.70
N LYS A 239 -16.00 -40.22 -2.43
CA LYS A 239 -16.70 -41.27 -1.67
C LYS A 239 -18.21 -41.04 -1.55
N LEU A 240 -18.69 -39.87 -2.00
CA LEU A 240 -20.10 -39.49 -1.92
C LEU A 240 -20.82 -39.79 -3.24
N LYS A 241 -22.12 -40.12 -3.16
CA LYS A 241 -22.96 -40.26 -4.34
C LYS A 241 -23.43 -38.88 -4.79
N PRO A 242 -23.13 -38.46 -6.03
CA PRO A 242 -23.58 -37.15 -6.52
C PRO A 242 -25.11 -37.10 -6.73
N GLN A 243 -25.70 -35.96 -6.48
CA GLN A 243 -27.11 -35.64 -6.80
C GLN A 243 -27.32 -35.40 -8.29
N SER A 244 -26.36 -34.77 -8.94
CA SER A 244 -26.34 -34.49 -10.37
C SER A 244 -24.92 -34.50 -10.91
N THR A 245 -24.79 -34.88 -12.17
CA THR A 245 -23.52 -34.83 -12.93
C THR A 245 -23.79 -34.28 -14.32
N GLY A 246 -22.79 -33.69 -14.95
CA GLY A 246 -22.91 -33.15 -16.29
C GLY A 246 -21.63 -32.48 -16.75
N VAL A 247 -21.75 -31.68 -17.79
CA VAL A 247 -20.68 -30.87 -18.32
C VAL A 247 -21.07 -29.39 -18.20
N ALA A 248 -20.19 -28.56 -17.63
CA ALA A 248 -20.33 -27.12 -17.48
C ALA A 248 -19.37 -26.36 -18.39
N ASN A 249 -19.63 -25.08 -18.60
CA ASN A 249 -18.71 -24.14 -19.27
C ASN A 249 -17.88 -23.45 -18.20
N GLY A 250 -16.64 -23.89 -18.01
CA GLY A 250 -15.78 -23.40 -16.93
C GLY A 250 -16.26 -23.84 -15.55
N LEU A 251 -15.76 -23.16 -14.51
CA LEU A 251 -16.08 -23.45 -13.10
C LEU A 251 -17.36 -22.74 -12.65
N ASP A 252 -18.49 -23.03 -13.31
CA ASP A 252 -19.78 -22.40 -13.06
C ASP A 252 -20.49 -23.02 -11.86
N LEU A 253 -20.60 -22.31 -10.74
CA LEU A 253 -21.32 -22.75 -9.54
C LEU A 253 -22.84 -22.83 -9.74
N GLY A 254 -23.39 -22.21 -10.79
CA GLY A 254 -24.80 -22.29 -11.15
C GLY A 254 -25.30 -23.72 -11.39
N VAL A 255 -24.38 -24.67 -11.66
CA VAL A 255 -24.68 -26.10 -11.80
C VAL A 255 -25.26 -26.74 -10.54
N ALA A 256 -25.04 -26.14 -9.36
CA ALA A 256 -25.59 -26.60 -8.09
C ALA A 256 -27.10 -26.41 -7.97
N GLY A 257 -27.69 -25.43 -8.69
CA GLY A 257 -29.11 -25.15 -8.68
C GLY A 257 -29.66 -24.60 -7.35
N ARG A 258 -28.77 -24.23 -6.40
CA ARG A 258 -29.11 -23.73 -5.06
C ARG A 258 -28.01 -22.83 -4.48
N ARG A 259 -28.36 -22.04 -3.46
CA ARG A 259 -27.46 -21.03 -2.84
C ARG A 259 -26.92 -21.46 -1.47
N GLY A 260 -26.51 -22.63 -1.25
CA GLY A 260 -25.93 -23.06 0.03
C GLY A 260 -26.18 -24.53 0.29
N ASP A 261 -25.49 -25.08 1.26
CA ASP A 261 -25.53 -26.49 1.63
C ASP A 261 -25.27 -27.44 0.44
N TYR A 262 -24.22 -27.13 -0.33
CA TYR A 262 -23.81 -27.97 -1.46
C TYR A 262 -22.29 -28.03 -1.59
N ALA A 263 -21.83 -29.06 -2.29
CA ALA A 263 -20.46 -29.14 -2.77
C ALA A 263 -20.44 -29.47 -4.26
N VAL A 264 -19.40 -29.04 -4.95
CA VAL A 264 -19.16 -29.35 -6.36
C VAL A 264 -17.75 -29.86 -6.53
N ARG A 265 -17.61 -30.93 -7.30
CA ARG A 265 -16.34 -31.39 -7.85
C ARG A 265 -16.34 -31.14 -9.35
N PHE A 266 -15.53 -30.20 -9.80
CA PHE A 266 -15.20 -30.04 -11.21
C PHE A 266 -14.00 -30.92 -11.54
N HIS A 267 -14.06 -31.66 -12.65
CA HIS A 267 -12.95 -32.53 -13.05
C HIS A 267 -12.85 -32.58 -14.58
N GLY A 268 -11.61 -32.58 -15.03
CA GLY A 268 -11.30 -32.56 -16.44
C GLY A 268 -9.81 -32.74 -16.71
N ILE A 269 -9.40 -32.34 -17.87
CA ILE A 269 -8.02 -32.38 -18.30
C ILE A 269 -7.55 -31.02 -18.76
N TRP A 270 -6.28 -30.75 -18.56
CA TRP A 270 -5.60 -29.57 -19.07
C TRP A 270 -4.39 -29.98 -19.89
N LYS A 271 -4.29 -29.49 -21.13
CA LYS A 271 -3.13 -29.67 -21.97
C LYS A 271 -2.11 -28.58 -21.71
N VAL A 272 -1.01 -28.96 -21.16
CA VAL A 272 0.17 -28.12 -20.94
C VAL A 272 1.04 -28.18 -22.19
N ASP A 273 1.33 -27.03 -22.79
CA ASP A 273 2.08 -26.98 -24.04
C ASP A 273 3.60 -27.09 -23.85
N ARG A 274 4.13 -26.79 -22.64
CA ARG A 274 5.56 -26.81 -22.31
C ARG A 274 5.81 -27.08 -20.83
N ASP A 275 6.96 -27.64 -20.55
CA ASP A 275 7.49 -27.80 -19.20
C ASP A 275 7.65 -26.41 -18.55
N ASP A 276 6.98 -26.17 -17.44
CA ASP A 276 7.05 -24.90 -16.73
C ASP A 276 6.58 -25.05 -15.26
N ALA A 277 6.95 -24.07 -14.44
CA ALA A 277 6.38 -23.84 -13.13
C ALA A 277 5.11 -22.98 -13.28
N TYR A 278 3.97 -23.61 -13.11
CA TYR A 278 2.68 -22.93 -13.21
C TYR A 278 2.20 -22.48 -11.83
N LYS A 279 1.97 -21.17 -11.69
CA LYS A 279 1.41 -20.56 -10.49
C LYS A 279 -0.10 -20.45 -10.60
N PHE A 280 -0.80 -20.99 -9.62
CA PHE A 280 -2.24 -20.95 -9.49
C PHE A 280 -2.65 -20.02 -8.37
N SER A 281 -3.81 -19.37 -8.54
CA SER A 281 -4.46 -18.57 -7.50
C SER A 281 -5.93 -19.01 -7.44
N LEU A 282 -6.32 -19.58 -6.30
CA LEU A 282 -7.68 -20.09 -6.02
C LEU A 282 -8.31 -19.19 -4.96
N ALA A 283 -9.43 -18.55 -5.31
CA ALA A 283 -10.23 -17.76 -4.41
C ALA A 283 -11.62 -18.40 -4.26
N SER A 284 -12.10 -18.50 -3.05
CA SER A 284 -13.43 -19.06 -2.77
C SER A 284 -14.03 -18.50 -1.48
N ASP A 285 -15.34 -18.52 -1.44
CA ASP A 285 -16.24 -18.40 -0.29
C ASP A 285 -17.24 -19.57 -0.42
N ASP A 286 -17.22 -20.65 0.35
CA ASP A 286 -16.33 -21.08 1.42
C ASP A 286 -15.11 -21.89 0.89
N GLY A 287 -14.96 -23.15 1.35
CA GLY A 287 -13.80 -23.98 1.16
C GLY A 287 -13.61 -24.55 -0.24
N SER A 288 -12.36 -24.58 -0.70
CA SER A 288 -11.98 -25.12 -2.01
C SER A 288 -10.63 -25.80 -2.01
N ARG A 289 -10.37 -26.64 -3.05
CA ARG A 289 -9.12 -27.35 -3.24
C ARG A 289 -8.81 -27.55 -4.71
N LEU A 290 -7.56 -27.35 -5.10
CA LEU A 290 -7.05 -27.67 -6.43
C LEU A 290 -6.19 -28.94 -6.36
N VAL A 291 -6.51 -29.91 -7.18
CA VAL A 291 -5.74 -31.17 -7.33
C VAL A 291 -5.32 -31.31 -8.77
N ILE A 292 -4.04 -31.63 -9.03
CA ILE A 292 -3.50 -31.91 -10.36
C ILE A 292 -2.76 -33.24 -10.27
N ASP A 293 -3.11 -34.18 -11.17
CA ASP A 293 -2.57 -35.55 -11.23
C ASP A 293 -2.60 -36.28 -9.87
N GLY A 294 -3.66 -36.06 -9.10
CA GLY A 294 -3.86 -36.63 -7.77
C GLY A 294 -3.10 -35.91 -6.63
N LYS A 295 -2.30 -34.90 -6.93
CA LYS A 295 -1.56 -34.10 -5.93
C LYS A 295 -2.30 -32.80 -5.60
N THR A 296 -2.54 -32.55 -4.34
CA THR A 296 -3.09 -31.26 -3.87
C THR A 296 -2.07 -30.16 -4.10
N ILE A 297 -2.44 -29.16 -4.90
CA ILE A 297 -1.64 -27.98 -5.20
C ILE A 297 -2.02 -26.81 -4.30
N ILE A 298 -3.32 -26.64 -4.06
CA ILE A 298 -3.86 -25.60 -3.16
C ILE A 298 -4.89 -26.27 -2.27
N ASP A 299 -4.80 -25.99 -0.98
CA ASP A 299 -5.81 -26.31 0.02
C ASP A 299 -6.31 -25.02 0.67
N ASN A 300 -7.56 -24.67 0.36
CA ASN A 300 -8.26 -23.50 0.88
C ASN A 300 -9.53 -23.96 1.60
N ASP A 301 -9.40 -25.00 2.44
CA ASP A 301 -10.49 -25.67 3.12
C ASP A 301 -10.98 -24.87 4.34
N GLY A 302 -12.27 -25.03 4.67
CA GLY A 302 -12.93 -24.45 5.84
C GLY A 302 -14.04 -23.48 5.48
N VAL A 303 -14.80 -23.04 6.49
CA VAL A 303 -15.82 -21.98 6.35
C VAL A 303 -15.13 -20.64 6.55
N HIS A 304 -15.12 -19.79 5.53
CA HIS A 304 -14.43 -18.49 5.54
C HIS A 304 -15.00 -17.56 4.46
N PRO A 305 -14.93 -16.21 4.67
CA PRO A 305 -15.24 -15.25 3.63
C PRO A 305 -14.27 -15.42 2.47
N ASN A 306 -14.59 -14.83 1.31
CA ASN A 306 -13.76 -14.96 0.12
C ASN A 306 -12.26 -14.81 0.44
N THR A 307 -11.56 -15.93 0.38
CA THR A 307 -10.13 -16.05 0.71
C THR A 307 -9.37 -16.60 -0.48
N THR A 308 -8.26 -15.96 -0.82
CA THR A 308 -7.39 -16.39 -1.90
C THR A 308 -6.17 -17.14 -1.37
N ARG A 309 -5.88 -18.31 -1.97
CA ARG A 309 -4.65 -19.09 -1.74
C ARG A 309 -3.91 -19.29 -3.04
N GLU A 310 -2.60 -19.31 -2.96
CA GLU A 310 -1.72 -19.53 -4.12
C GLU A 310 -0.96 -20.85 -3.98
N GLY A 311 -0.69 -21.50 -5.10
CA GLY A 311 0.13 -22.72 -5.19
C GLY A 311 0.88 -22.79 -6.49
N THR A 312 1.96 -23.57 -6.53
CA THR A 312 2.77 -23.77 -7.74
C THR A 312 2.93 -25.25 -8.02
N ALA A 313 2.82 -25.61 -9.28
CA ALA A 313 3.10 -26.97 -9.76
C ALA A 313 4.11 -26.93 -10.92
N GLU A 314 5.15 -27.73 -10.81
CA GLU A 314 6.03 -28.05 -11.95
C GLU A 314 5.34 -29.11 -12.80
N LEU A 315 4.98 -28.74 -14.03
CA LEU A 315 4.28 -29.63 -14.97
C LEU A 315 5.05 -29.72 -16.27
N ASN A 316 5.15 -30.95 -16.78
CA ASN A 316 5.72 -31.20 -18.08
C ASN A 316 4.70 -30.90 -19.18
N ALA A 317 5.17 -30.76 -20.42
CA ALA A 317 4.26 -30.74 -21.57
C ALA A 317 3.47 -32.03 -21.69
N GLY A 318 2.15 -31.94 -21.83
CA GLY A 318 1.28 -33.09 -21.88
C GLY A 318 -0.12 -32.83 -21.34
N ILE A 319 -0.88 -33.88 -21.17
CA ILE A 319 -2.24 -33.88 -20.62
C ILE A 319 -2.17 -34.19 -19.13
N HIS A 320 -2.71 -33.29 -18.33
CA HIS A 320 -2.80 -33.40 -16.88
C HIS A 320 -4.24 -33.50 -16.42
N LYS A 321 -4.52 -34.40 -15.48
CA LYS A 321 -5.84 -34.50 -14.83
C LYS A 321 -5.97 -33.41 -13.80
N VAL A 322 -7.08 -32.66 -13.82
CA VAL A 322 -7.34 -31.55 -12.91
C VAL A 322 -8.69 -31.75 -12.24
N GLU A 323 -8.71 -31.46 -10.93
CA GLU A 323 -9.92 -31.44 -10.14
C GLU A 323 -9.92 -30.14 -9.31
N VAL A 324 -11.09 -29.49 -9.28
CA VAL A 324 -11.37 -28.36 -8.38
C VAL A 324 -12.54 -28.75 -7.51
N TRP A 325 -12.31 -28.79 -6.22
CA TRP A 325 -13.32 -29.13 -5.23
C TRP A 325 -13.77 -27.86 -4.54
N TYR A 326 -15.05 -27.76 -4.27
CA TYR A 326 -15.67 -26.59 -3.63
C TYR A 326 -16.84 -27.04 -2.77
N PHE A 327 -17.05 -26.36 -1.62
CA PHE A 327 -18.30 -26.47 -0.87
C PHE A 327 -18.77 -25.10 -0.40
N GLN A 328 -20.10 -24.99 -0.25
CA GLN A 328 -20.78 -23.80 0.23
C GLN A 328 -21.65 -24.17 1.43
N GLY A 329 -21.34 -23.59 2.59
CA GLY A 329 -22.11 -23.71 3.83
C GLY A 329 -23.24 -22.69 3.92
N GLY A 330 -22.95 -21.44 3.58
CA GLY A 330 -23.94 -20.34 3.62
C GLY A 330 -23.30 -18.97 3.32
N GLY A 331 -24.14 -17.97 3.00
CA GLY A 331 -23.67 -16.65 2.60
C GLY A 331 -23.63 -16.46 1.08
N GLU A 332 -22.63 -15.73 0.59
CA GLU A 332 -22.38 -15.58 -0.85
C GLU A 332 -21.53 -16.74 -1.36
N ASP A 333 -21.79 -17.20 -2.59
CA ASP A 333 -21.01 -18.25 -3.24
C ASP A 333 -20.06 -17.64 -4.26
N GLU A 334 -18.75 -17.92 -4.10
CA GLU A 334 -17.72 -17.44 -5.02
C GLU A 334 -16.64 -18.52 -5.21
N LEU A 335 -16.25 -18.76 -6.47
CA LEU A 335 -15.14 -19.62 -6.85
C LEU A 335 -14.44 -19.03 -8.05
N SER A 336 -13.15 -18.79 -7.92
CA SER A 336 -12.30 -18.30 -9.01
C SER A 336 -10.95 -19.01 -8.96
N LEU A 337 -10.51 -19.52 -10.09
CA LEU A 337 -9.20 -20.14 -10.27
C LEU A 337 -8.50 -19.55 -11.49
N THR A 338 -7.32 -19.03 -11.28
CA THR A 338 -6.47 -18.51 -12.36
C THR A 338 -5.14 -19.26 -12.39
N VAL A 339 -4.49 -19.27 -13.55
CA VAL A 339 -3.17 -19.86 -13.75
C VAL A 339 -2.30 -18.95 -14.59
N GLN A 340 -1.00 -18.91 -14.27
CA GLN A 340 0.05 -18.28 -15.07
C GLN A 340 1.33 -19.11 -15.06
N GLY A 341 2.14 -18.98 -16.09
CA GLY A 341 3.47 -19.58 -16.21
C GLY A 341 4.43 -18.63 -16.91
N ARG A 342 5.69 -19.00 -17.09
CA ARG A 342 6.65 -18.18 -17.86
C ARG A 342 6.18 -17.94 -19.29
N HIS A 343 5.51 -18.94 -19.85
CA HIS A 343 5.02 -18.93 -21.25
C HIS A 343 3.49 -18.86 -21.34
N LEU A 344 2.80 -18.87 -20.20
CA LEU A 344 1.36 -18.73 -20.07
C LEU A 344 1.02 -17.44 -19.35
N GLN A 345 0.37 -16.50 -20.02
CA GLN A 345 -0.18 -15.32 -19.36
C GLN A 345 -1.28 -15.73 -18.38
N LEU A 346 -1.53 -14.87 -17.37
CA LEU A 346 -2.61 -15.10 -16.43
C LEU A 346 -3.94 -15.29 -17.15
N VAL A 347 -4.54 -16.46 -16.98
CA VAL A 347 -5.85 -16.83 -17.54
C VAL A 347 -6.75 -17.42 -16.48
N ASP A 348 -8.06 -17.25 -16.68
CA ASP A 348 -9.06 -17.99 -15.92
C ASP A 348 -8.93 -19.48 -16.27
N PHE A 349 -8.77 -20.34 -15.26
CA PHE A 349 -8.52 -21.75 -15.47
C PHE A 349 -9.70 -22.47 -16.14
N GLY A 350 -10.92 -22.01 -15.90
CA GLY A 350 -12.11 -22.50 -16.54
C GLY A 350 -12.09 -22.38 -18.08
N GLN A 351 -11.22 -21.56 -18.65
CA GLN A 351 -11.07 -21.39 -20.09
C GLN A 351 -10.09 -22.39 -20.71
N VAL A 352 -9.25 -23.01 -19.92
CA VAL A 352 -8.17 -23.92 -20.40
C VAL A 352 -8.40 -25.37 -20.06
N ILE A 353 -9.33 -25.68 -19.15
CA ILE A 353 -9.73 -27.03 -18.81
C ILE A 353 -10.68 -27.60 -19.88
N ALA A 354 -10.61 -28.91 -20.13
CA ALA A 354 -11.52 -29.61 -21.01
C ALA A 354 -12.11 -30.85 -20.31
N ALA A 355 -13.36 -31.17 -20.61
CA ALA A 355 -14.03 -32.35 -20.06
C ALA A 355 -13.44 -33.65 -20.61
N SER A 356 -12.91 -33.65 -21.86
CA SER A 356 -12.32 -34.76 -22.53
C SER A 356 -11.28 -34.34 -23.58
N GLU A 357 -10.48 -35.32 -24.08
CA GLU A 357 -9.52 -35.06 -25.17
C GLU A 357 -10.23 -34.60 -26.46
N LYS A 358 -11.48 -35.06 -26.70
CA LYS A 358 -12.27 -34.63 -27.85
C LYS A 358 -12.61 -33.14 -27.73
N ASP A 359 -12.86 -32.65 -26.52
CA ASP A 359 -13.15 -31.23 -26.28
C ASP A 359 -11.88 -30.39 -26.44
N LEU A 360 -10.72 -30.91 -26.06
CA LEU A 360 -9.43 -30.26 -26.37
C LEU A 360 -9.23 -30.13 -27.89
N ALA A 361 -9.52 -31.18 -28.67
CA ALA A 361 -9.46 -31.13 -30.11
C ALA A 361 -10.49 -30.16 -30.72
N GLY A 362 -11.70 -30.08 -30.13
CA GLY A 362 -12.74 -29.13 -30.52
C GLY A 362 -12.37 -27.68 -30.21
N GLN A 363 -11.66 -27.41 -29.10
CA GLN A 363 -11.10 -26.09 -28.80
C GLN A 363 -10.08 -25.61 -29.86
N VAL A 364 -9.32 -26.54 -30.43
CA VAL A 364 -8.38 -26.27 -31.54
C VAL A 364 -9.12 -26.19 -32.88
N ALA A 365 -10.17 -26.99 -33.07
CA ALA A 365 -10.92 -27.08 -34.34
C ALA A 365 -12.00 -25.99 -34.54
N ALA A 366 -12.41 -25.28 -33.51
CA ALA A 366 -13.32 -24.15 -33.59
C ALA A 366 -12.69 -22.90 -34.23
N ASN A 367 -11.59 -23.02 -34.93
CA ASN A 367 -10.83 -21.99 -35.62
C ASN A 367 -11.01 -22.16 -37.15
N PRO A 368 -12.09 -21.63 -37.79
CA PRO A 368 -12.43 -21.96 -39.18
C PRO A 368 -11.59 -21.23 -40.25
N GLU A 369 -10.71 -20.30 -39.85
CA GLU A 369 -9.74 -19.65 -40.75
C GLU A 369 -8.39 -19.60 -40.05
N PRO A 370 -7.26 -19.83 -40.74
CA PRO A 370 -5.94 -19.53 -40.18
C PRO A 370 -5.87 -18.01 -39.97
N ASP A 371 -6.26 -17.59 -38.77
CA ASP A 371 -6.12 -16.18 -38.36
C ASP A 371 -4.64 -15.81 -38.39
N ALA A 372 -4.34 -14.64 -38.86
CA ALA A 372 -2.99 -14.07 -38.87
C ALA A 372 -2.29 -14.08 -37.49
N ASP A 373 -3.05 -14.37 -36.46
CA ASP A 373 -2.60 -14.51 -35.07
C ASP A 373 -2.38 -15.97 -34.61
N THR A 374 -2.76 -16.95 -35.39
CA THR A 374 -2.53 -18.37 -35.11
C THR A 374 -1.35 -18.86 -35.94
N ILE A 375 -0.17 -18.86 -35.32
CA ILE A 375 1.07 -19.30 -36.00
C ILE A 375 1.50 -20.62 -35.34
N VAL A 376 1.67 -21.64 -36.19
CA VAL A 376 2.47 -22.82 -35.85
C VAL A 376 3.89 -22.52 -36.29
N PRO A 377 4.86 -22.32 -35.39
CA PRO A 377 6.20 -21.90 -35.77
C PRO A 377 6.89 -22.92 -36.69
N ASP A 378 7.34 -22.45 -37.86
CA ASP A 378 8.25 -23.20 -38.72
C ASP A 378 9.64 -23.22 -38.10
N ALA A 379 10.18 -24.38 -37.79
CA ALA A 379 11.43 -24.56 -37.07
C ALA A 379 12.65 -23.96 -37.86
N LYS A 380 12.64 -24.02 -39.21
CA LYS A 380 13.71 -23.50 -40.01
C LYS A 380 13.69 -21.97 -40.03
N LEU A 381 12.52 -21.37 -40.25
CA LEU A 381 12.36 -19.91 -40.22
C LEU A 381 12.62 -19.36 -38.79
N ALA A 382 12.16 -20.05 -37.77
CA ALA A 382 12.44 -19.68 -36.39
C ALA A 382 13.95 -19.70 -36.07
N GLY A 383 14.69 -20.69 -36.61
CA GLY A 383 16.15 -20.74 -36.55
C GLY A 383 16.83 -19.54 -37.23
N GLU A 384 16.36 -19.17 -38.45
CA GLU A 384 16.82 -17.97 -39.14
C GLU A 384 16.50 -16.70 -38.29
N GLY A 385 15.29 -16.61 -37.74
CA GLY A 385 14.88 -15.49 -36.90
C GLY A 385 15.74 -15.35 -35.64
N ARG A 386 16.14 -16.48 -35.04
CA ARG A 386 17.06 -16.51 -33.88
C ARG A 386 18.42 -15.92 -34.26
N ALA A 387 18.97 -16.30 -35.39
CA ALA A 387 20.24 -15.75 -35.87
C ALA A 387 20.12 -14.24 -36.15
N LEU A 388 19.04 -13.79 -36.78
CA LEU A 388 18.77 -12.37 -37.05
C LEU A 388 18.59 -11.58 -35.75
N PHE A 389 17.91 -12.12 -34.73
CA PHE A 389 17.70 -11.47 -33.44
C PHE A 389 19.05 -11.08 -32.76
N SER A 390 20.04 -11.95 -32.87
CA SER A 390 21.39 -11.69 -32.36
C SER A 390 22.19 -10.76 -33.30
N SER A 391 22.25 -11.03 -34.59
CA SER A 391 23.09 -10.30 -35.55
C SER A 391 22.65 -8.86 -35.79
N LEU A 392 21.33 -8.60 -35.76
CA LEU A 392 20.77 -7.25 -35.84
C LEU A 392 20.89 -6.45 -34.55
N GLY A 393 21.34 -7.09 -33.44
CA GLY A 393 21.53 -6.43 -32.14
C GLY A 393 20.23 -6.24 -31.33
N CYS A 394 19.16 -6.95 -31.61
CA CYS A 394 17.92 -6.91 -30.80
C CYS A 394 18.21 -7.26 -29.32
N VAL A 395 19.17 -8.17 -29.08
CA VAL A 395 19.65 -8.60 -27.76
C VAL A 395 20.26 -7.47 -26.91
N ASN A 396 20.71 -6.36 -27.54
CA ASN A 396 21.31 -5.23 -26.80
C ASN A 396 20.27 -4.49 -25.94
N CYS A 397 19.00 -4.52 -26.37
CA CYS A 397 17.89 -3.87 -25.68
C CYS A 397 16.93 -4.89 -25.06
N HIS A 398 16.67 -6.01 -25.74
CA HIS A 398 15.65 -6.99 -25.36
C HIS A 398 16.23 -8.22 -24.72
N GLN A 399 15.69 -8.60 -23.55
CA GLN A 399 15.93 -9.90 -22.97
C GLN A 399 15.03 -10.95 -23.66
N LEU A 400 15.64 -12.02 -24.15
CA LEU A 400 14.95 -13.25 -24.52
C LEU A 400 15.81 -14.41 -24.02
N LYS A 401 15.24 -15.24 -23.13
CA LYS A 401 15.90 -16.38 -22.54
C LYS A 401 15.45 -17.67 -23.26
N GLU A 402 16.41 -18.45 -23.68
CA GLU A 402 16.21 -19.79 -24.18
C GLU A 402 16.75 -20.79 -23.17
N LYS A 403 15.95 -21.73 -22.69
CA LYS A 403 16.32 -22.67 -21.64
C LYS A 403 17.03 -22.00 -20.45
N GLY A 404 16.56 -20.81 -20.08
CA GLY A 404 17.11 -20.02 -18.97
C GLY A 404 18.35 -19.18 -19.29
N GLN A 405 18.97 -19.31 -20.48
CA GLN A 405 20.16 -18.56 -20.90
C GLN A 405 19.80 -17.41 -21.85
N PRO A 406 20.44 -16.25 -21.74
CA PRO A 406 20.23 -15.12 -22.66
C PRO A 406 20.79 -15.47 -24.06
N ALA A 407 20.15 -14.92 -25.09
CA ALA A 407 20.69 -15.01 -26.44
C ALA A 407 22.06 -14.30 -26.54
N PRO A 408 23.02 -14.85 -27.33
CA PRO A 408 24.38 -14.30 -27.41
C PRO A 408 24.40 -12.93 -28.11
N GLN A 409 25.22 -12.01 -27.58
CA GLN A 409 25.45 -10.69 -28.16
C GLN A 409 26.57 -10.77 -29.19
N LEU A 410 26.35 -10.33 -30.43
CA LEU A 410 27.31 -10.44 -31.52
C LEU A 410 27.87 -9.09 -32.02
N ALA A 411 27.19 -7.98 -31.82
CA ALA A 411 27.54 -6.69 -32.38
C ALA A 411 28.25 -5.78 -31.37
N LYS A 412 29.42 -5.23 -31.74
CA LYS A 412 30.15 -4.16 -31.03
C LYS A 412 30.01 -2.86 -31.80
N ALA A 413 29.55 -1.80 -31.13
CA ALA A 413 29.49 -0.45 -31.66
C ALA A 413 30.64 0.41 -31.05
N PRO A 414 31.09 1.52 -31.71
CA PRO A 414 32.02 2.48 -31.13
C PRO A 414 31.54 3.00 -29.77
N LYS A 415 32.47 3.44 -28.90
CA LYS A 415 32.09 4.10 -27.64
C LYS A 415 31.32 5.40 -27.92
N LEU A 416 30.40 5.78 -27.01
CA LEU A 416 29.58 6.98 -27.20
C LEU A 416 30.41 8.25 -27.42
N GLY A 417 31.53 8.39 -26.69
CA GLY A 417 32.45 9.53 -26.79
C GLY A 417 33.24 9.63 -28.09
N ASP A 418 33.28 8.55 -28.90
CA ASP A 418 33.99 8.51 -30.19
C ASP A 418 33.08 8.96 -31.35
N LEU A 419 31.77 9.21 -31.06
CA LEU A 419 30.82 9.61 -32.10
C LEU A 419 30.92 11.10 -32.43
N LYS A 420 30.92 11.44 -33.72
CA LYS A 420 31.03 12.82 -34.18
C LYS A 420 29.70 13.58 -34.20
N GLY A 421 28.57 12.90 -34.21
CA GLY A 421 27.26 13.52 -34.14
C GLY A 421 26.68 14.02 -35.46
N ASP A 422 27.34 13.75 -36.60
CA ASP A 422 26.95 14.22 -37.91
C ASP A 422 26.62 13.13 -38.94
N GLY A 423 26.57 11.88 -38.50
CA GLY A 423 26.31 10.74 -39.39
C GLY A 423 25.84 9.50 -38.68
N GLY A 424 26.04 8.33 -39.28
CA GLY A 424 25.59 7.05 -38.70
C GLY A 424 24.09 6.96 -38.50
N CYS A 425 23.65 6.56 -37.29
CA CYS A 425 22.21 6.49 -36.95
C CYS A 425 21.52 7.87 -36.89
N LEU A 426 22.29 8.96 -36.80
CA LEU A 426 21.77 10.34 -36.77
C LEU A 426 21.56 10.95 -38.14
N ALA A 427 22.07 10.31 -39.20
CA ALA A 427 21.84 10.78 -40.56
C ALA A 427 20.35 10.75 -40.90
N GLU A 428 19.91 11.61 -41.78
CA GLU A 428 18.51 11.62 -42.28
C GLU A 428 18.18 10.32 -43.00
N ALA A 429 19.13 9.79 -43.77
CA ALA A 429 19.10 8.48 -44.40
C ALA A 429 20.31 7.65 -43.92
N PRO A 430 20.22 6.90 -42.85
CA PRO A 430 21.28 6.03 -42.36
C PRO A 430 21.63 4.96 -43.41
N LYS A 431 22.91 4.56 -43.48
CA LYS A 431 23.37 3.47 -44.35
C LYS A 431 22.67 2.17 -43.96
N ALA A 432 22.52 1.27 -44.93
CA ALA A 432 21.97 -0.08 -44.70
C ALA A 432 22.69 -0.79 -43.53
N GLY A 433 21.92 -1.47 -42.69
CA GLY A 433 22.43 -2.18 -41.50
C GLY A 433 22.59 -1.30 -40.26
N LEU A 434 22.32 -0.01 -40.30
CA LEU A 434 22.28 0.88 -39.13
C LEU A 434 20.84 1.09 -38.66
N PRO A 435 20.60 1.21 -37.33
CA PRO A 435 19.31 1.54 -36.76
C PRO A 435 18.77 2.87 -37.31
N ARG A 436 17.49 2.89 -37.73
CA ARG A 436 16.82 4.10 -38.21
C ARG A 436 15.75 4.54 -37.21
N TYR A 437 15.96 5.70 -36.57
CA TYR A 437 15.05 6.22 -35.54
C TYR A 437 13.93 7.12 -36.08
N GLY A 438 14.00 7.59 -37.32
CA GLY A 438 13.04 8.58 -37.84
C GLY A 438 13.05 9.90 -37.05
N LEU A 439 14.22 10.40 -36.66
CA LEU A 439 14.39 11.58 -35.81
C LEU A 439 13.85 12.86 -36.46
N ALA A 440 13.20 13.72 -35.67
CA ALA A 440 12.91 15.09 -36.04
C ALA A 440 14.20 15.93 -36.16
N ALA A 441 14.17 17.03 -36.93
CA ALA A 441 15.34 17.92 -37.06
C ALA A 441 15.81 18.45 -35.69
N SER A 442 14.90 18.88 -34.83
CA SER A 442 15.21 19.33 -33.46
C SER A 442 15.88 18.25 -32.60
N GLN A 443 15.45 16.99 -32.75
CA GLN A 443 16.06 15.86 -32.06
C GLN A 443 17.48 15.58 -32.54
N ARG A 444 17.75 15.67 -33.87
CA ARG A 444 19.09 15.52 -34.40
C ARG A 444 20.04 16.61 -33.89
N VAL A 445 19.60 17.88 -33.91
CA VAL A 445 20.37 19.01 -33.38
C VAL A 445 20.69 18.82 -31.89
N ALA A 446 19.71 18.44 -31.13
CA ALA A 446 19.88 18.19 -29.69
C ALA A 446 20.84 17.02 -29.43
N LEU A 447 20.70 15.89 -30.12
CA LEU A 447 21.58 14.74 -30.01
C LEU A 447 23.04 15.09 -30.36
N ALA A 448 23.26 15.82 -31.45
CA ALA A 448 24.58 16.31 -31.85
C ALA A 448 25.20 17.22 -30.75
N ALA A 449 24.39 18.06 -30.12
CA ALA A 449 24.81 18.89 -28.99
C ALA A 449 25.13 18.07 -27.74
N GLY A 450 24.30 17.06 -27.44
CA GLY A 450 24.50 16.14 -26.30
C GLY A 450 25.77 15.29 -26.42
N LEU A 451 26.13 14.86 -27.63
CA LEU A 451 27.36 14.12 -27.91
C LEU A 451 28.64 14.97 -27.72
N LYS A 452 28.53 16.27 -27.92
CA LYS A 452 29.66 17.22 -27.71
C LYS A 452 29.82 17.63 -26.24
N ALA A 453 28.78 17.42 -25.43
CA ALA A 453 28.84 17.76 -24.02
C ALA A 453 29.72 16.74 -23.27
N PRO A 454 30.62 17.17 -22.37
CA PRO A 454 31.44 16.25 -21.61
C PRO A 454 30.54 15.36 -20.74
N VAL A 455 30.81 14.06 -20.77
CA VAL A 455 30.12 13.10 -19.87
C VAL A 455 30.69 13.34 -18.45
N LYS A 456 30.07 14.28 -17.74
CA LYS A 456 30.34 14.49 -16.30
C LYS A 456 29.22 13.85 -15.50
N PRO A 457 29.50 13.29 -14.32
CA PRO A 457 28.43 12.90 -13.41
C PRO A 457 27.53 14.11 -13.13
N ALA A 458 26.25 13.98 -13.35
CA ALA A 458 25.30 15.04 -13.07
C ALA A 458 25.29 15.36 -11.57
N GLY A 459 25.33 16.64 -11.20
CA GLY A 459 25.06 17.07 -9.83
C GLY A 459 23.64 16.70 -9.39
N ASP A 460 23.41 16.62 -8.09
CA ASP A 460 22.12 16.19 -7.54
C ASP A 460 20.93 16.98 -8.11
N ALA A 461 21.03 18.30 -8.22
CA ALA A 461 19.96 19.15 -8.78
C ALA A 461 19.71 18.85 -10.26
N GLU A 462 20.77 18.63 -11.05
CA GLU A 462 20.64 18.23 -12.46
C GLU A 462 20.05 16.82 -12.60
N ARG A 463 20.43 15.88 -11.74
CA ARG A 463 19.87 14.55 -11.68
C ARG A 463 18.37 14.61 -11.41
N ILE A 464 17.89 15.42 -10.44
CA ILE A 464 16.48 15.61 -10.18
C ILE A 464 15.76 16.10 -11.43
N ARG A 465 16.27 17.16 -12.08
CA ARG A 465 15.64 17.70 -13.30
C ARG A 465 15.53 16.66 -14.40
N ARG A 466 16.65 15.96 -14.66
CA ARG A 466 16.69 14.90 -15.67
C ARG A 466 15.72 13.78 -15.39
N ASP A 467 15.74 13.24 -14.17
CA ASP A 467 14.91 12.09 -13.80
C ASP A 467 13.42 12.47 -13.76
N MET A 468 13.06 13.67 -13.24
CA MET A 468 11.68 14.18 -13.32
C MET A 468 11.20 14.35 -14.76
N THR A 469 12.07 14.77 -15.68
CA THR A 469 11.76 14.94 -17.10
C THR A 469 11.62 13.57 -17.79
N ALA A 470 12.56 12.67 -17.56
CA ALA A 470 12.59 11.33 -18.16
C ALA A 470 11.41 10.45 -17.73
N PHE A 471 11.06 10.47 -16.44
CA PHE A 471 9.92 9.73 -15.88
C PHE A 471 8.59 10.47 -16.00
N ASN A 472 8.59 11.61 -16.66
CA ASN A 472 7.42 12.44 -16.91
C ASN A 472 6.66 12.86 -15.62
N CYS A 473 7.37 13.04 -14.49
CA CYS A 473 6.79 13.54 -13.25
C CYS A 473 6.16 14.93 -13.46
N LEU A 474 6.74 15.70 -14.39
CA LEU A 474 6.31 17.03 -14.77
C LEU A 474 4.98 17.07 -15.54
N ALA A 475 4.40 15.91 -15.92
CA ALA A 475 3.04 15.86 -16.43
C ALA A 475 1.98 16.16 -15.34
N CYS A 476 2.35 15.95 -14.08
CA CYS A 476 1.47 16.09 -12.92
C CYS A 476 2.00 17.12 -11.93
N HIS A 477 3.30 17.17 -11.70
CA HIS A 477 3.94 17.99 -10.66
C HIS A 477 4.66 19.21 -11.23
N VAL A 478 4.68 20.28 -10.42
CA VAL A 478 5.51 21.47 -10.66
C VAL A 478 6.73 21.44 -9.75
N ARG A 479 7.92 21.74 -10.27
CA ARG A 479 9.10 22.05 -9.51
C ARG A 479 9.90 23.16 -10.20
N ASP A 480 10.35 24.14 -9.43
CA ASP A 480 11.13 25.30 -9.89
C ASP A 480 10.45 26.03 -11.08
N GLY A 481 9.12 26.16 -11.00
CA GLY A 481 8.29 26.81 -12.01
C GLY A 481 8.08 25.99 -13.30
N ARG A 482 8.61 24.74 -13.39
CA ARG A 482 8.45 23.86 -14.57
C ARG A 482 7.46 22.73 -14.29
N GLY A 483 6.67 22.38 -15.29
CA GLY A 483 5.74 21.22 -15.23
C GLY A 483 4.32 21.58 -14.83
N GLY A 484 3.64 20.62 -14.23
CA GLY A 484 2.20 20.68 -13.95
C GLY A 484 1.35 20.14 -15.12
N PRO A 485 0.06 19.91 -14.90
CA PRO A 485 -0.85 19.48 -15.96
C PRO A 485 -0.82 20.41 -17.18
N ILE A 486 -0.84 19.86 -18.39
CA ILE A 486 -1.03 20.63 -19.63
C ILE A 486 -2.43 21.25 -19.58
N GLU A 487 -2.59 22.48 -20.04
CA GLU A 487 -3.85 23.24 -19.94
C GLU A 487 -5.05 22.46 -20.48
N ASP A 488 -4.94 21.87 -21.65
CA ASP A 488 -6.01 21.08 -22.27
C ASP A 488 -6.42 19.85 -21.43
N LEU A 489 -5.53 19.34 -20.60
CA LEU A 489 -5.75 18.16 -19.74
C LEU A 489 -6.03 18.52 -18.27
N ASN A 490 -5.95 19.81 -17.90
CA ASN A 490 -6.10 20.26 -16.53
C ASN A 490 -7.47 19.86 -15.94
N LYS A 491 -8.54 19.91 -16.72
CA LYS A 491 -9.90 19.50 -16.32
C LYS A 491 -10.06 18.03 -15.95
N ALA A 492 -9.13 17.15 -16.37
CA ALA A 492 -9.14 15.74 -16.02
C ALA A 492 -8.70 15.47 -14.58
N PHE A 493 -8.06 16.46 -13.95
CA PHE A 493 -7.70 16.38 -12.52
C PHE A 493 -8.90 16.81 -11.68
N GLN A 494 -9.51 15.86 -11.00
CA GLN A 494 -10.75 16.06 -10.27
C GLN A 494 -10.59 15.77 -8.78
N THR A 495 -11.54 16.25 -7.99
CA THR A 495 -11.60 16.07 -6.55
C THR A 495 -12.99 15.66 -6.10
N THR A 496 -13.09 15.05 -4.92
CA THR A 496 -14.35 14.82 -4.20
C THR A 496 -14.71 16.00 -3.29
N GLN A 497 -13.83 17.07 -3.23
CA GLN A 497 -13.95 18.23 -2.36
C GLN A 497 -13.74 19.51 -3.20
N PRO A 498 -14.71 19.87 -4.06
CA PRO A 498 -14.57 21.03 -4.98
C PRO A 498 -14.31 22.36 -4.26
N GLU A 499 -14.80 22.51 -3.03
CA GLU A 499 -14.61 23.69 -2.19
C GLU A 499 -13.15 23.95 -1.83
N MET A 500 -12.28 22.96 -1.92
CA MET A 500 -10.84 23.13 -1.72
C MET A 500 -10.10 23.68 -2.96
N GLY A 501 -10.77 23.76 -4.11
CA GLY A 501 -10.17 24.25 -5.35
C GLY A 501 -8.99 23.40 -5.84
N ASP A 502 -7.98 24.08 -6.42
CA ASP A 502 -6.82 23.42 -7.02
C ASP A 502 -5.98 22.61 -6.01
N GLU A 503 -5.96 22.99 -4.74
CA GLU A 503 -5.21 22.25 -3.72
C GLU A 503 -5.71 20.80 -3.55
N ALA A 504 -7.02 20.56 -3.78
CA ALA A 504 -7.59 19.23 -3.66
C ALA A 504 -7.53 18.40 -4.95
N ARG A 505 -7.37 19.01 -6.11
CA ARG A 505 -7.42 18.31 -7.39
C ARG A 505 -6.07 18.18 -8.10
N LEU A 506 -5.18 19.15 -7.94
CA LEU A 506 -3.88 19.14 -8.58
C LEU A 506 -2.81 18.46 -7.71
N PRO A 507 -1.93 17.66 -8.32
CA PRO A 507 -0.79 17.08 -7.63
C PRO A 507 0.09 18.16 -6.97
N PRO A 508 0.69 17.89 -5.80
CA PRO A 508 1.44 18.91 -5.06
C PRO A 508 2.70 19.33 -5.79
N TRP A 509 3.11 20.56 -5.57
CA TRP A 509 4.43 21.03 -5.97
C TRP A 509 5.51 20.25 -5.24
N LEU A 510 6.64 20.00 -5.93
CA LEU A 510 7.75 19.20 -5.41
C LEU A 510 8.93 20.04 -4.91
N ASN A 511 8.81 21.38 -4.87
CA ASN A 511 9.79 22.24 -4.20
C ASN A 511 9.86 21.86 -2.71
N GLY A 512 11.06 21.60 -2.20
CA GLY A 512 11.28 21.23 -0.80
C GLY A 512 10.79 19.84 -0.39
N VAL A 513 10.37 18.98 -1.33
CA VAL A 513 9.84 17.65 -1.00
C VAL A 513 10.85 16.76 -0.30
N GLY A 514 12.14 16.87 -0.61
CA GLY A 514 13.21 16.11 0.03
C GLY A 514 13.42 16.48 1.50
N ALA A 515 13.17 17.75 1.84
CA ALA A 515 13.18 18.20 3.23
C ALA A 515 11.88 17.87 3.98
N LYS A 516 10.76 17.68 3.25
CA LYS A 516 9.46 17.38 3.81
C LYS A 516 9.28 15.93 4.22
N MET A 517 9.65 15.00 3.34
CA MET A 517 9.25 13.60 3.45
C MET A 517 10.24 12.79 4.27
N GLU A 518 9.74 11.92 5.15
CA GLU A 518 10.56 10.88 5.76
C GLU A 518 11.15 9.99 4.68
N PRO A 519 12.47 9.61 4.75
CA PRO A 519 13.17 8.91 3.69
C PRO A 519 12.48 7.60 3.27
N ASP A 520 12.10 6.76 4.22
CA ASP A 520 11.47 5.47 3.95
C ASP A 520 10.08 5.63 3.36
N TYR A 521 9.34 6.64 3.83
CA TYR A 521 8.03 6.93 3.28
C TYR A 521 8.11 7.48 1.86
N PHE A 522 9.10 8.34 1.59
CA PHE A 522 9.34 8.85 0.25
C PHE A 522 9.75 7.72 -0.71
N LYS A 523 10.63 6.82 -0.28
CA LYS A 523 10.99 5.62 -1.05
C LYS A 523 9.76 4.75 -1.34
N LYS A 524 8.91 4.53 -0.34
CA LYS A 524 7.62 3.81 -0.52
C LYS A 524 6.77 4.47 -1.60
N ILE A 525 6.60 5.81 -1.56
CA ILE A 525 5.85 6.57 -2.57
C ILE A 525 6.42 6.30 -3.97
N MET A 526 7.74 6.39 -4.13
CA MET A 526 8.38 6.23 -5.43
C MET A 526 8.27 4.81 -5.97
N VAL A 527 8.38 3.80 -5.11
CA VAL A 527 8.37 2.40 -5.52
C VAL A 527 6.96 1.88 -5.74
N GLN A 528 6.02 2.19 -4.85
CA GLN A 528 4.68 1.57 -4.80
C GLN A 528 3.54 2.50 -5.21
N GLY A 529 3.78 3.82 -5.18
CA GLY A 529 2.70 4.81 -5.26
C GLY A 529 1.94 4.97 -3.95
N VAL A 530 1.08 5.95 -3.87
CA VAL A 530 0.20 6.21 -2.71
C VAL A 530 -1.08 6.93 -3.13
N ASP A 531 -2.10 6.83 -2.28
CA ASP A 531 -3.36 7.56 -2.34
C ASP A 531 -3.70 8.27 -1.02
N ASP A 532 -2.69 8.80 -0.33
CA ASP A 532 -2.80 9.49 0.98
C ASP A 532 -3.78 10.67 1.02
N ARG A 533 -4.28 11.11 -0.13
CA ARG A 533 -5.18 12.24 -0.29
C ARG A 533 -6.56 11.77 -0.71
N PRO A 534 -7.43 11.40 0.22
CA PRO A 534 -8.72 10.78 -0.10
C PRO A 534 -9.66 11.68 -0.92
N TYR A 535 -9.41 12.99 -0.92
CA TYR A 535 -10.14 13.95 -1.74
C TYR A 535 -9.66 14.02 -3.19
N MET A 536 -8.43 13.59 -3.49
CA MET A 536 -7.84 13.64 -4.84
C MET A 536 -8.18 12.37 -5.61
N GLN A 537 -8.73 12.50 -6.80
CA GLN A 537 -9.04 11.34 -7.61
C GLN A 537 -7.81 10.79 -8.35
N THR A 538 -6.88 11.69 -8.73
CA THR A 538 -5.61 11.31 -9.35
C THR A 538 -4.67 10.73 -8.29
N ARG A 539 -4.10 9.56 -8.57
CA ARG A 539 -3.18 8.84 -7.68
C ARG A 539 -1.72 9.13 -8.03
N MET A 540 -0.86 9.11 -7.00
CA MET A 540 0.59 9.04 -7.22
C MET A 540 0.98 7.62 -7.59
N PRO A 541 1.51 7.37 -8.80
CA PRO A 541 1.85 6.03 -9.25
C PRO A 541 3.16 5.52 -8.67
N GLY A 542 3.36 4.18 -8.70
CA GLY A 542 4.62 3.53 -8.34
C GLY A 542 5.52 3.31 -9.55
N PHE A 543 6.81 3.68 -9.42
CA PHE A 543 7.83 3.56 -10.47
C PHE A 543 8.74 2.35 -10.29
N GLY A 544 8.44 1.47 -9.32
CA GLY A 544 9.28 0.31 -9.02
C GLY A 544 10.68 0.70 -8.53
N SER A 545 11.65 -0.20 -8.72
CA SER A 545 13.02 0.04 -8.25
C SER A 545 13.81 1.10 -9.04
N SER A 546 13.29 1.54 -10.20
CA SER A 546 14.00 2.48 -11.08
C SER A 546 14.30 3.85 -10.45
N LEU A 547 13.51 4.25 -9.45
CA LEU A 547 13.66 5.51 -8.70
C LEU A 547 13.80 5.28 -7.19
N ALA A 548 14.25 4.09 -6.77
CA ALA A 548 14.31 3.73 -5.35
C ALA A 548 15.27 4.58 -4.51
N ASP A 549 16.26 5.23 -5.12
CA ASP A 549 17.26 6.09 -4.49
C ASP A 549 17.04 7.60 -4.70
N ILE A 550 16.02 7.98 -5.46
CA ILE A 550 15.78 9.39 -5.79
C ILE A 550 15.43 10.23 -4.54
N ASN A 551 14.83 9.59 -3.53
CA ASN A 551 14.53 10.22 -2.24
C ASN A 551 15.79 10.82 -1.57
N GLU A 552 16.92 10.12 -1.64
CA GLU A 552 18.19 10.59 -1.07
C GLU A 552 18.72 11.80 -1.82
N VAL A 553 18.59 11.80 -3.16
CA VAL A 553 18.99 12.93 -4.01
C VAL A 553 18.18 14.18 -3.69
N PHE A 554 16.86 14.05 -3.56
CA PHE A 554 16.00 15.15 -3.13
C PHE A 554 16.38 15.67 -1.73
N ALA A 555 16.68 14.78 -0.78
CA ALA A 555 17.06 15.16 0.58
C ALA A 555 18.40 15.93 0.65
N ARG A 556 19.33 15.68 -0.29
CA ARG A 556 20.59 16.44 -0.36
C ARG A 556 20.42 17.83 -0.93
N VAL A 557 19.46 18.03 -1.82
CA VAL A 557 19.17 19.32 -2.48
C VAL A 557 18.25 20.19 -1.65
N ASP A 558 17.16 19.59 -1.16
CA ASP A 558 16.13 20.32 -0.41
C ASP A 558 16.51 20.38 1.08
N LYS A 559 16.73 21.58 1.60
CA LYS A 559 17.10 21.79 2.99
C LYS A 559 16.07 22.64 3.71
N LEU A 560 15.88 22.40 4.99
CA LEU A 560 15.09 23.21 5.91
C LEU A 560 15.92 23.55 7.16
N PRO A 561 15.54 24.64 7.84
CA PRO A 561 16.03 24.90 9.19
C PRO A 561 15.71 23.73 10.11
N VAL A 562 16.65 23.41 10.98
CA VAL A 562 16.46 22.37 12.01
C VAL A 562 15.43 22.87 13.03
N ALA A 563 14.46 22.03 13.37
CA ALA A 563 13.49 22.35 14.40
C ALA A 563 14.17 22.49 15.77
N PRO A 564 13.69 23.40 16.61
CA PRO A 564 14.27 23.59 17.93
C PRO A 564 14.15 22.31 18.78
N THR A 565 15.19 22.04 19.55
CA THR A 565 15.13 21.02 20.59
C THR A 565 14.29 21.57 21.74
N VAL A 566 13.20 20.87 22.09
CA VAL A 566 12.29 21.30 23.15
C VAL A 566 12.44 20.36 24.33
N SER A 567 12.83 20.91 25.48
CA SER A 567 12.84 20.19 26.75
C SER A 567 11.78 20.79 27.65
N LEU A 568 10.81 19.98 28.03
CA LEU A 568 9.68 20.40 28.86
C LEU A 568 9.70 19.62 30.18
N PRO A 569 9.28 20.25 31.28
CA PRO A 569 9.26 19.58 32.58
C PRO A 569 8.16 18.51 32.72
N GLU A 570 7.17 18.56 31.81
CA GLU A 570 6.06 17.62 31.79
C GLU A 570 6.50 16.23 31.35
N THR A 571 5.84 15.21 31.85
CA THR A 571 6.02 13.82 31.40
C THR A 571 5.53 13.65 29.96
N ASP A 572 6.04 12.64 29.25
CA ASP A 572 5.60 12.32 27.87
C ASP A 572 4.08 12.07 27.82
N ALA A 573 3.50 11.42 28.83
CA ALA A 573 2.06 11.19 28.93
C ALA A 573 1.26 12.50 29.02
N LYS A 574 1.74 13.50 29.79
CA LYS A 574 1.10 14.83 29.86
C LYS A 574 1.24 15.59 28.55
N LEU A 575 2.41 15.54 27.94
CA LEU A 575 2.62 16.18 26.63
C LEU A 575 1.71 15.60 25.54
N LYS A 576 1.54 14.27 25.53
CA LYS A 576 0.58 13.61 24.62
C LYS A 576 -0.86 14.01 24.93
N THR A 577 -1.20 14.20 26.20
CA THR A 577 -2.51 14.74 26.61
C THR A 577 -2.75 16.13 26.03
N HIS A 578 -1.78 17.03 26.18
CA HIS A 578 -1.85 18.37 25.60
C HIS A 578 -1.95 18.31 24.07
N GLY A 579 -1.14 17.48 23.40
CA GLY A 579 -1.21 17.29 21.95
C GLY A 579 -2.58 16.80 21.49
N ARG A 580 -3.15 15.81 22.19
CA ARG A 580 -4.51 15.30 21.92
C ARG A 580 -5.58 16.36 22.03
N MET A 581 -5.49 17.21 23.03
CA MET A 581 -6.41 18.33 23.24
C MET A 581 -6.24 19.41 22.15
N LEU A 582 -5.00 19.80 21.87
CA LEU A 582 -4.68 20.85 20.89
C LEU A 582 -5.18 20.51 19.48
N VAL A 583 -5.10 19.25 19.04
CA VAL A 583 -5.65 18.84 17.73
C VAL A 583 -7.17 18.68 17.75
N GLY A 584 -7.78 18.66 18.93
CA GLY A 584 -9.21 18.44 19.14
C GLY A 584 -10.11 19.57 18.65
N GLY A 585 -11.41 19.32 18.61
CA GLY A 585 -12.42 20.22 18.03
C GLY A 585 -12.57 21.56 18.73
N THR A 586 -12.26 21.64 20.02
CA THR A 586 -12.40 22.85 20.86
C THR A 586 -11.12 23.69 20.98
N ALA A 587 -9.98 23.18 20.46
CA ALA A 587 -8.72 23.91 20.42
C ALA A 587 -8.40 24.36 19.00
N PHE A 588 -7.30 23.87 18.38
CA PHE A 588 -6.96 24.24 16.99
C PHE A 588 -7.93 23.64 15.94
N GLY A 589 -8.72 22.65 16.32
CA GLY A 589 -9.73 22.06 15.43
C GLY A 589 -9.15 21.31 14.24
N CYS A 590 -7.95 20.73 14.34
CA CYS A 590 -7.33 19.99 13.25
C CYS A 590 -8.23 18.88 12.70
N ILE A 591 -8.98 18.21 13.59
CA ILE A 591 -9.96 17.14 13.25
C ILE A 591 -11.17 17.65 12.45
N LYS A 592 -11.38 18.96 12.35
CA LYS A 592 -12.44 19.51 11.49
C LYS A 592 -12.11 19.34 10.01
N CYS A 593 -10.81 19.24 9.68
CA CYS A 593 -10.31 19.14 8.32
C CYS A 593 -9.48 17.89 8.06
N HIS A 594 -8.92 17.24 9.09
CA HIS A 594 -8.08 16.05 8.95
C HIS A 594 -8.76 14.82 9.52
N THR A 595 -8.68 13.70 8.78
CA THR A 595 -9.07 12.40 9.32
C THR A 595 -8.08 11.94 10.38
N PHE A 596 -8.48 11.01 11.23
CA PHE A 596 -7.62 10.46 12.27
C PHE A 596 -7.87 8.97 12.44
N ALA A 597 -6.88 8.13 12.16
CA ALA A 597 -6.97 6.67 12.28
C ALA A 597 -8.25 6.11 11.63
N GLY A 598 -8.56 6.56 10.41
CA GLY A 598 -9.74 6.17 9.65
C GLY A 598 -11.06 6.83 10.07
N ASN A 599 -11.07 7.61 11.15
CA ASN A 599 -12.26 8.40 11.52
C ASN A 599 -12.35 9.64 10.63
N LYS A 600 -13.55 9.90 10.11
CA LYS A 600 -13.81 11.04 9.22
C LYS A 600 -13.74 12.36 9.98
N ALA A 601 -13.23 13.41 9.30
CA ALA A 601 -13.34 14.79 9.77
C ALA A 601 -14.78 15.32 9.65
N GLU A 602 -15.10 16.38 10.37
CA GLU A 602 -16.42 17.04 10.28
C GLU A 602 -16.64 17.72 8.91
N GLY A 603 -15.58 18.28 8.34
CA GLY A 603 -15.56 19.00 7.06
C GLY A 603 -14.81 18.24 5.97
N VAL A 604 -13.79 18.89 5.40
CA VAL A 604 -12.95 18.27 4.37
C VAL A 604 -12.20 17.06 4.91
N GLN A 605 -12.04 16.03 4.05
CA GLN A 605 -11.37 14.80 4.45
C GLN A 605 -9.86 14.90 4.15
N GLY A 606 -9.15 15.74 4.91
CA GLY A 606 -7.71 15.93 4.77
C GLY A 606 -6.90 14.66 5.07
N ILE A 607 -5.59 14.75 4.83
CA ILE A 607 -4.67 13.63 5.08
C ILE A 607 -4.78 13.17 6.53
N ASP A 608 -4.81 11.85 6.75
CA ASP A 608 -4.92 11.25 8.07
C ASP A 608 -3.75 11.66 8.97
N MET A 609 -4.07 12.23 10.14
CA MET A 609 -3.04 12.69 11.08
C MET A 609 -2.26 11.56 11.73
N ALA A 610 -2.83 10.36 11.82
CA ALA A 610 -2.16 9.20 12.43
C ALA A 610 -0.93 8.72 11.64
N ILE A 611 -0.78 9.14 10.38
CA ILE A 611 0.40 8.81 9.57
C ILE A 611 1.48 9.90 9.56
N MET A 612 1.24 11.07 10.16
CA MET A 612 2.07 12.26 9.96
C MET A 612 3.53 12.06 10.33
N THR A 613 3.82 11.50 11.50
CA THR A 613 5.20 11.30 11.97
C THR A 613 5.98 10.24 11.21
N LYS A 614 5.28 9.34 10.51
CA LYS A 614 5.88 8.38 9.57
C LYS A 614 6.06 8.96 8.17
N ARG A 615 5.27 10.00 7.84
CA ARG A 615 5.19 10.56 6.50
C ARG A 615 6.09 11.77 6.31
N VAL A 616 6.17 12.65 7.29
CA VAL A 616 6.90 13.91 7.19
C VAL A 616 7.97 14.01 8.27
N ARG A 617 9.08 14.69 7.94
CA ARG A 617 10.17 14.97 8.87
C ARG A 617 9.73 15.93 9.97
N ARG A 618 10.23 15.76 11.16
CA ARG A 618 9.93 16.62 12.31
C ARG A 618 10.23 18.08 12.01
N ASP A 619 11.36 18.40 11.41
CA ASP A 619 11.77 19.78 11.09
C ASP A 619 10.77 20.47 10.16
N TRP A 620 10.31 19.74 9.13
CA TRP A 620 9.30 20.24 8.22
C TRP A 620 7.94 20.40 8.91
N PHE A 621 7.55 19.46 9.76
CA PHE A 621 6.30 19.53 10.52
C PHE A 621 6.27 20.77 11.41
N PHE A 622 7.36 21.04 12.14
CA PHE A 622 7.50 22.23 12.98
C PHE A 622 7.37 23.52 12.17
N ALA A 623 8.13 23.65 11.09
CA ALA A 623 8.08 24.82 10.23
C ALA A 623 6.67 25.04 9.65
N TYR A 624 6.05 23.95 9.15
CA TYR A 624 4.75 24.03 8.48
C TYR A 624 3.59 24.32 9.45
N VAL A 625 3.58 23.70 10.62
CA VAL A 625 2.53 23.94 11.63
C VAL A 625 2.68 25.34 12.23
N ASN A 626 3.93 25.81 12.39
CA ASN A 626 4.18 27.17 12.91
C ASN A 626 3.73 28.26 11.94
N ASP A 627 4.06 28.13 10.65
CA ASP A 627 3.64 29.06 9.59
C ASP A 627 3.34 28.32 8.28
N PRO A 628 2.11 27.87 8.08
CA PRO A 628 1.74 27.10 6.90
C PRO A 628 1.93 27.86 5.58
N GLN A 629 1.65 29.18 5.57
CA GLN A 629 1.71 30.00 4.36
C GLN A 629 3.15 30.27 3.92
N ALA A 630 4.07 30.48 4.85
CA ALA A 630 5.48 30.65 4.53
C ALA A 630 6.10 29.39 3.91
N VAL A 631 5.71 28.21 4.41
CA VAL A 631 6.24 26.93 3.92
C VAL A 631 5.53 26.45 2.65
N ARG A 632 4.24 26.75 2.53
CA ARG A 632 3.42 26.40 1.36
C ARG A 632 2.46 27.53 1.02
N PRO A 633 2.88 28.50 0.22
CA PRO A 633 2.03 29.60 -0.21
C PRO A 633 0.74 29.07 -0.86
N GLY A 634 -0.40 29.66 -0.49
CA GLY A 634 -1.71 29.29 -0.99
C GLY A 634 -2.34 28.06 -0.34
N THR A 635 -1.74 27.47 0.70
CA THR A 635 -2.38 26.39 1.47
C THR A 635 -3.60 26.91 2.22
N ARG A 636 -4.62 26.06 2.34
CA ARG A 636 -5.82 26.35 3.15
C ARG A 636 -5.66 26.02 4.63
N MET A 637 -4.54 25.41 5.02
CA MET A 637 -4.26 25.18 6.44
C MET A 637 -4.10 26.52 7.17
N PRO A 638 -4.93 26.79 8.20
CA PRO A 638 -4.87 28.05 8.91
C PRO A 638 -3.61 28.14 9.76
N ALA A 639 -3.12 29.36 9.99
CA ALA A 639 -2.06 29.63 10.95
C ALA A 639 -2.65 29.63 12.37
N ALA A 640 -2.15 28.76 13.23
CA ALA A 640 -2.53 28.67 14.64
C ALA A 640 -1.63 29.54 15.54
N PHE A 641 -0.53 30.02 14.99
CA PHE A 641 0.49 30.77 15.72
C PHE A 641 0.77 32.12 15.06
N LYS A 642 1.00 33.13 15.87
CA LYS A 642 1.44 34.44 15.44
C LYS A 642 2.65 34.86 16.27
N GLU A 643 3.77 35.16 15.60
CA GLU A 643 5.02 35.58 16.25
C GLU A 643 5.46 34.61 17.38
N GLY A 644 5.28 33.31 17.17
CA GLY A 644 5.64 32.27 18.12
C GLY A 644 4.67 32.08 19.29
N LYS A 645 3.54 32.79 19.29
CA LYS A 645 2.48 32.66 20.30
C LYS A 645 1.23 32.01 19.74
N SER A 646 0.62 31.17 20.55
CA SER A 646 -0.62 30.46 20.26
C SER A 646 -1.85 31.34 20.58
N VAL A 647 -2.95 31.02 19.87
CA VAL A 647 -4.29 31.50 20.25
C VAL A 647 -4.85 30.75 21.48
N ILE A 648 -4.20 29.65 21.88
CA ILE A 648 -4.50 28.84 23.09
C ILE A 648 -3.34 29.11 24.05
N ASP A 649 -3.48 30.07 24.93
CA ASP A 649 -2.40 30.58 25.79
C ASP A 649 -2.29 29.84 27.16
N ASP A 650 -3.34 29.16 27.57
CA ASP A 650 -3.42 28.41 28.84
C ASP A 650 -2.74 27.03 28.79
N VAL A 651 -2.31 26.57 27.61
CA VAL A 651 -1.64 25.28 27.41
C VAL A 651 -0.18 25.52 27.10
N LEU A 652 0.75 24.96 27.90
CA LEU A 652 2.20 25.04 27.68
C LEU A 652 2.67 26.50 27.48
N GLU A 653 2.13 27.42 28.26
CA GLU A 653 2.42 28.87 28.26
C GLU A 653 2.12 29.56 26.92
N GLY A 654 1.26 28.99 26.05
CA GLY A 654 0.97 29.52 24.73
C GLY A 654 2.16 29.54 23.78
N LYS A 655 3.27 28.91 24.11
CA LYS A 655 4.48 28.92 23.28
C LYS A 655 4.31 27.94 22.11
N ALA A 656 4.39 28.46 20.87
CA ALA A 656 4.24 27.68 19.64
C ALA A 656 5.11 26.42 19.63
N VAL A 657 6.39 26.56 19.93
CA VAL A 657 7.34 25.43 19.91
C VAL A 657 6.96 24.32 20.89
N ASN A 658 6.46 24.66 22.08
CA ASN A 658 6.05 23.69 23.10
C ASN A 658 4.79 22.94 22.66
N GLN A 659 3.82 23.66 22.12
CA GLN A 659 2.56 23.08 21.66
C GLN A 659 2.75 22.21 20.42
N ILE A 660 3.58 22.61 19.47
CA ILE A 660 3.92 21.81 18.27
C ILE A 660 4.64 20.52 18.70
N GLU A 661 5.56 20.60 19.68
CA GLU A 661 6.20 19.41 20.24
C GLU A 661 5.20 18.46 20.88
N ALA A 662 4.25 18.97 21.64
CA ALA A 662 3.19 18.15 22.26
C ALA A 662 2.33 17.46 21.19
N ILE A 663 1.94 18.19 20.13
CA ILE A 663 1.21 17.61 19.01
C ILE A 663 2.05 16.53 18.32
N TRP A 664 3.33 16.79 18.05
CA TRP A 664 4.22 15.82 17.42
C TRP A 664 4.32 14.51 18.22
N ARG A 665 4.54 14.63 19.54
CA ARG A 665 4.60 13.45 20.44
C ARG A 665 3.30 12.67 20.49
N TYR A 666 2.17 13.36 20.49
CA TYR A 666 0.87 12.70 20.42
C TYR A 666 0.69 11.94 19.09
N LEU A 667 1.00 12.56 17.96
CA LEU A 667 0.89 11.94 16.65
C LEU A 667 1.89 10.79 16.43
N ALA A 668 2.98 10.74 17.21
CA ALA A 668 3.97 9.66 17.12
C ALA A 668 3.39 8.27 17.51
N ASP A 669 2.34 8.23 18.30
CA ASP A 669 1.65 6.97 18.63
C ASP A 669 0.85 6.40 17.42
N GLY A 670 0.62 7.20 16.38
CA GLY A 670 -0.03 6.79 15.14
C GLY A 670 -1.43 6.22 15.38
N ASN A 671 -1.73 5.05 14.80
CA ASN A 671 -3.03 4.38 14.98
C ASN A 671 -3.28 3.87 16.42
N LYS A 672 -2.26 3.88 17.28
CA LYS A 672 -2.40 3.54 18.70
C LYS A 672 -2.72 4.76 19.56
N ALA A 673 -2.63 5.96 19.00
CA ALA A 673 -2.99 7.18 19.71
C ALA A 673 -4.48 7.15 20.09
N ARG A 674 -4.77 7.65 21.28
CA ARG A 674 -6.17 7.86 21.70
C ARG A 674 -6.81 8.89 20.75
N LEU A 675 -8.09 8.71 20.44
CA LEU A 675 -8.79 9.62 19.54
C LEU A 675 -8.72 11.07 20.06
N PRO A 676 -8.53 12.06 19.17
CA PRO A 676 -8.59 13.47 19.52
C PRO A 676 -9.90 13.84 20.24
N VAL A 677 -9.83 14.85 21.10
CA VAL A 677 -11.03 15.37 21.78
C VAL A 677 -12.00 15.92 20.74
N GLY A 678 -13.23 15.41 20.73
CA GLY A 678 -14.28 15.81 19.78
C GLY A 678 -14.59 14.79 18.69
N ILE A 679 -13.75 13.79 18.43
CA ILE A 679 -14.15 12.66 17.58
C ILE A 679 -15.03 11.71 18.39
N GLN A 680 -16.34 11.74 18.15
CA GLN A 680 -17.27 10.82 18.81
C GLN A 680 -18.28 10.22 17.80
N LYS A 681 -18.38 8.90 17.84
CA LYS A 681 -19.59 8.15 17.47
C LYS A 681 -20.39 8.01 18.77
N ARG A 682 -21.58 7.54 18.87
CA ARG A 682 -22.40 7.39 20.09
C ARG A 682 -21.59 7.30 21.38
N SER A 683 -21.80 8.22 22.34
CA SER A 683 -21.06 8.27 23.60
C SER A 683 -22.04 8.24 24.77
N ILE A 684 -21.71 7.43 25.78
CA ILE A 684 -22.41 7.38 27.08
C ILE A 684 -21.33 7.58 28.17
N PRO A 685 -20.82 8.81 28.34
CA PRO A 685 -19.78 9.06 29.30
C PRO A 685 -20.33 8.93 30.72
N LEU A 686 -19.75 8.03 31.51
CA LEU A 686 -20.07 7.93 32.90
C LEU A 686 -19.31 9.00 33.69
N ALA A 687 -20.01 9.71 34.56
CA ALA A 687 -19.42 10.75 35.39
C ALA A 687 -19.90 10.62 36.84
N ALA A 688 -18.96 10.71 37.78
CA ALA A 688 -19.23 10.80 39.19
C ALA A 688 -19.62 12.23 39.57
N ALA A 689 -20.79 12.45 40.13
CA ALA A 689 -21.28 13.77 40.53
C ALA A 689 -21.19 14.02 42.06
N LYS A 690 -21.63 13.07 42.86
CA LYS A 690 -21.64 13.17 44.34
C LYS A 690 -20.95 12.01 45.02
N GLY A 691 -21.04 10.81 44.49
CA GLY A 691 -20.42 9.59 44.95
C GLY A 691 -19.57 8.95 43.87
N ALA A 692 -18.91 7.85 44.15
CA ALA A 692 -18.16 7.13 43.14
C ALA A 692 -19.08 6.41 42.14
N VAL A 693 -18.65 6.27 40.89
CA VAL A 693 -19.35 5.48 39.89
C VAL A 693 -18.58 4.21 39.58
N ILE A 694 -19.25 3.05 39.67
CA ILE A 694 -18.65 1.76 39.38
C ILE A 694 -19.06 1.27 38.02
N TYR A 695 -18.05 0.86 37.20
CA TYR A 695 -18.24 0.26 35.89
C TYR A 695 -17.56 -1.10 35.81
N ARG A 696 -18.34 -2.17 35.65
CA ARG A 696 -17.82 -3.55 35.60
C ARG A 696 -17.96 -4.11 34.22
N ASN A 697 -16.86 -4.25 33.50
CA ASN A 697 -16.86 -4.75 32.14
C ASN A 697 -15.44 -5.11 31.66
N PHE A 698 -15.26 -5.35 30.36
CA PHE A 698 -13.96 -5.48 29.71
C PHE A 698 -13.27 -4.12 29.68
N ILE A 699 -12.26 -3.91 30.53
CA ILE A 699 -11.52 -2.63 30.64
C ILE A 699 -10.09 -2.84 30.12
N GLU A 700 -9.67 -2.01 29.18
CA GLU A 700 -8.31 -2.03 28.64
C GLU A 700 -7.29 -1.86 29.78
N GLY A 701 -6.30 -2.76 29.85
CA GLY A 701 -5.31 -2.78 30.92
C GLY A 701 -5.74 -3.42 32.24
N ALA A 702 -7.07 -3.58 32.49
CA ALA A 702 -7.61 -4.26 33.67
C ALA A 702 -8.34 -5.58 33.34
N GLY A 703 -8.33 -5.99 32.05
CA GLY A 703 -8.77 -7.31 31.63
C GLY A 703 -10.28 -7.51 31.55
N ALA A 704 -10.69 -8.77 31.37
CA ALA A 704 -12.07 -9.18 31.14
C ALA A 704 -12.96 -9.09 32.40
N ARG A 705 -12.39 -8.93 33.58
CA ARG A 705 -13.10 -8.71 34.85
C ARG A 705 -12.66 -7.39 35.48
N GLY A 706 -12.58 -6.35 34.67
CA GLY A 706 -12.23 -5.00 35.07
C GLY A 706 -13.35 -4.36 35.92
N ILE A 707 -12.97 -3.68 36.99
CA ILE A 707 -13.86 -2.87 37.84
C ILE A 707 -13.30 -1.45 37.81
N GLY A 708 -13.88 -0.59 36.97
CA GLY A 708 -13.57 0.83 36.91
C GLY A 708 -14.26 1.57 38.05
N VAL A 709 -13.59 2.56 38.64
CA VAL A 709 -14.11 3.45 39.68
C VAL A 709 -13.81 4.89 39.28
N GLY A 710 -14.85 5.67 39.05
CA GLY A 710 -14.74 7.12 38.80
C GLY A 710 -15.10 7.88 40.08
N PHE A 711 -14.26 8.83 40.49
CA PHE A 711 -14.51 9.69 41.64
C PHE A 711 -14.90 11.11 41.23
N ALA A 712 -15.67 11.78 42.07
CA ALA A 712 -16.12 13.16 41.81
C ALA A 712 -14.94 14.13 41.70
N GLU A 713 -13.79 13.85 42.28
CA GLU A 713 -12.54 14.59 42.21
C GLU A 713 -11.83 14.46 40.90
N LYS A 714 -12.43 13.75 39.90
CA LYS A 714 -11.89 13.53 38.55
C LYS A 714 -10.56 12.75 38.54
N VAL A 715 -10.32 11.94 39.53
CA VAL A 715 -9.33 10.88 39.55
C VAL A 715 -10.06 9.55 39.45
N ASN A 716 -9.50 8.62 38.72
CA ASN A 716 -10.17 7.36 38.44
C ASN A 716 -9.20 6.19 38.54
N LEU A 717 -9.72 4.99 38.66
CA LEU A 717 -8.94 3.78 38.68
C LEU A 717 -9.67 2.60 38.00
N ALA A 718 -8.90 1.58 37.65
CA ALA A 718 -9.44 0.28 37.28
C ALA A 718 -8.77 -0.83 38.09
N PHE A 719 -9.57 -1.67 38.70
CA PHE A 719 -9.15 -2.86 39.43
C PHE A 719 -9.35 -4.11 38.55
N ASP A 720 -8.32 -4.95 38.47
CA ASP A 720 -8.36 -6.23 37.79
C ASP A 720 -8.74 -7.34 38.77
N ALA A 721 -9.98 -7.84 38.68
CA ALA A 721 -10.48 -8.90 39.59
C ALA A 721 -9.96 -10.31 39.23
N ASN A 722 -9.20 -10.49 38.15
CA ASN A 722 -8.49 -11.72 37.86
C ASN A 722 -7.12 -11.76 38.55
N ASP A 723 -6.36 -10.67 38.44
CA ASP A 723 -5.02 -10.54 39.04
C ASP A 723 -5.05 -9.91 40.42
N LEU A 724 -6.24 -9.49 40.92
CA LEU A 724 -6.46 -8.94 42.25
C LEU A 724 -5.64 -7.68 42.51
N ARG A 725 -5.51 -6.82 41.56
CA ARG A 725 -4.62 -5.67 41.58
C ARG A 725 -5.30 -4.39 41.10
N LEU A 726 -4.85 -3.28 41.65
CA LEU A 726 -5.06 -1.99 40.99
C LEU A 726 -4.25 -1.97 39.68
N ALA A 727 -4.93 -1.79 38.58
CA ALA A 727 -4.33 -1.95 37.24
C ALA A 727 -3.99 -0.62 36.58
N LEU A 728 -4.92 0.33 36.64
CA LEU A 728 -4.79 1.65 36.00
C LEU A 728 -5.20 2.76 36.97
N LEU A 729 -4.55 3.91 36.80
CA LEU A 729 -4.92 5.19 37.40
C LEU A 729 -4.97 6.24 36.27
N TRP A 730 -5.93 7.19 36.32
CA TRP A 730 -5.99 8.28 35.34
C TRP A 730 -6.78 9.48 35.86
N HIS A 731 -6.58 10.64 35.21
CA HIS A 731 -7.27 11.88 35.50
C HIS A 731 -8.36 12.22 34.49
N GLY A 732 -9.31 13.06 34.87
CA GLY A 732 -10.34 13.62 33.97
C GLY A 732 -11.54 12.71 33.76
N GLY A 733 -12.00 12.54 32.52
CA GLY A 733 -13.18 11.72 32.20
C GLY A 733 -13.03 10.27 32.65
N PHE A 734 -14.15 9.65 33.08
CA PHE A 734 -14.10 8.30 33.62
C PHE A 734 -14.05 7.25 32.51
N ILE A 735 -15.16 6.75 32.04
CA ILE A 735 -15.29 5.72 30.99
C ILE A 735 -16.50 6.03 30.13
N ASP A 736 -16.41 5.69 28.81
CA ASP A 736 -17.56 5.69 27.90
C ASP A 736 -18.20 4.29 27.89
N ALA A 737 -19.43 4.20 28.35
CA ALA A 737 -20.14 2.93 28.39
C ALA A 737 -20.80 2.55 27.05
N ALA A 738 -20.77 3.42 26.02
CA ALA A 738 -21.52 3.22 24.79
C ALA A 738 -21.21 1.90 24.09
N ARG A 739 -19.94 1.51 24.02
CA ARG A 739 -19.52 0.24 23.42
C ARG A 739 -20.22 -0.98 24.01
N HIS A 740 -20.37 -1.00 25.33
CA HIS A 740 -20.92 -2.15 26.03
C HIS A 740 -22.42 -2.03 26.33
N TRP A 741 -22.97 -0.81 26.31
CA TRP A 741 -24.38 -0.57 26.63
C TRP A 741 -25.25 -0.34 25.39
N SER A 742 -24.68 0.10 24.25
CA SER A 742 -25.43 0.32 23.00
C SER A 742 -25.32 -0.82 21.99
N ASP A 743 -24.27 -1.64 22.07
CA ASP A 743 -23.97 -2.74 21.18
C ASP A 743 -23.76 -4.07 21.95
N ARG A 744 -23.43 -5.14 21.22
CA ARG A 744 -23.20 -6.47 21.82
C ARG A 744 -21.89 -6.61 22.62
N GLY A 745 -21.22 -5.49 22.93
CA GLY A 745 -20.07 -5.48 23.85
C GLY A 745 -18.79 -6.09 23.30
N VAL A 746 -18.49 -5.91 22.05
CA VAL A 746 -17.25 -6.41 21.45
C VAL A 746 -16.06 -5.56 21.86
N GLY A 747 -15.01 -6.19 22.43
CA GLY A 747 -13.72 -5.56 22.74
C GLY A 747 -13.65 -4.91 24.11
N PHE A 748 -12.54 -4.22 24.39
CA PHE A 748 -12.25 -3.55 25.65
C PHE A 748 -12.51 -2.05 25.54
N GLU A 749 -12.97 -1.44 26.64
CA GLU A 749 -13.13 0.02 26.74
C GLU A 749 -12.00 0.61 27.58
N GLY A 750 -11.40 1.70 27.08
CA GLY A 750 -10.34 2.40 27.76
C GLY A 750 -10.84 3.58 28.61
N PRO A 751 -9.97 4.18 29.43
CA PRO A 751 -10.23 5.44 30.12
C PRO A 751 -10.61 6.57 29.16
N LEU A 752 -11.64 7.37 29.47
CA LEU A 752 -11.96 8.62 28.75
C LEU A 752 -11.01 9.76 29.08
N GLY A 753 -10.55 9.81 30.31
CA GLY A 753 -9.61 10.81 30.81
C GLY A 753 -8.18 10.59 30.30
N ASP A 754 -7.24 11.33 30.81
CA ASP A 754 -5.86 11.41 30.34
C ASP A 754 -4.86 11.15 31.45
N ASN A 755 -3.56 11.23 31.17
CA ASN A 755 -2.49 11.00 32.13
C ASN A 755 -2.60 9.62 32.79
N ILE A 756 -2.68 8.57 31.95
CA ILE A 756 -2.93 7.20 32.38
C ILE A 756 -1.64 6.58 32.88
N VAL A 757 -1.68 5.99 34.07
CA VAL A 757 -0.60 5.21 34.66
C VAL A 757 -1.04 3.76 34.79
N SER A 758 -0.21 2.84 34.28
CA SER A 758 -0.37 1.40 34.46
C SER A 758 0.47 0.92 35.63
N LEU A 759 -0.15 0.17 36.54
CA LEU A 759 0.54 -0.47 37.66
C LEU A 759 0.95 -1.92 37.29
N PRO A 760 1.92 -2.52 38.04
CA PRO A 760 2.52 -3.79 37.66
C PRO A 760 1.51 -4.91 37.44
N PRO A 761 1.67 -5.74 36.39
CA PRO A 761 0.78 -6.87 36.09
C PRO A 761 1.00 -8.03 37.09
N GLY A 762 0.00 -8.91 37.19
CA GLY A 762 -0.01 -10.10 38.01
C GLY A 762 -0.37 -9.81 39.47
N LEU A 763 -0.46 -10.87 40.27
CA LEU A 763 -0.81 -10.78 41.66
C LEU A 763 0.13 -9.83 42.44
N PRO A 764 -0.39 -8.86 43.25
CA PRO A 764 0.45 -7.87 43.91
C PRO A 764 1.12 -8.39 45.21
N PHE A 765 0.79 -9.58 45.66
CA PHE A 765 1.36 -10.19 46.85
C PHE A 765 2.19 -11.43 46.52
N ALA A 766 3.36 -11.57 47.12
CA ALA A 766 4.19 -12.75 46.95
C ALA A 766 5.04 -13.04 48.20
N ARG A 767 5.46 -14.29 48.36
CA ARG A 767 6.60 -14.68 49.21
C ARG A 767 7.77 -14.95 48.26
N LEU A 768 8.86 -14.24 48.46
CA LEU A 768 10.06 -14.39 47.65
C LEU A 768 11.01 -15.36 48.30
N GLU A 769 11.49 -16.36 47.57
CA GLU A 769 12.45 -17.35 48.08
C GLU A 769 13.79 -16.69 48.44
N LYS A 770 14.22 -15.75 47.59
CA LYS A 770 15.43 -14.94 47.74
C LYS A 770 15.14 -13.48 47.40
N PRO A 771 15.93 -12.53 47.91
CA PRO A 771 15.72 -11.11 47.63
C PRO A 771 15.75 -10.74 46.12
N ASP A 772 16.45 -11.50 45.30
CA ASP A 772 16.65 -11.31 43.88
C ASP A 772 15.77 -12.24 43.00
N SER A 773 14.94 -13.12 43.63
CA SER A 773 14.02 -13.96 42.87
C SER A 773 13.10 -13.12 41.97
N PRO A 774 12.84 -13.52 40.69
CA PRO A 774 11.88 -12.81 39.85
C PRO A 774 10.49 -12.82 40.48
N TRP A 775 9.69 -11.78 40.21
CA TRP A 775 8.31 -11.75 40.68
C TRP A 775 7.54 -12.93 40.07
N PRO A 776 6.76 -13.69 40.90
CA PRO A 776 6.05 -14.86 40.41
C PRO A 776 5.11 -14.53 39.24
N ALA A 777 5.23 -15.29 38.17
CA ALA A 777 4.38 -15.16 36.99
C ALA A 777 3.09 -16.00 37.05
N VAL A 778 2.88 -16.67 38.17
CA VAL A 778 1.70 -17.53 38.40
C VAL A 778 0.46 -16.65 38.53
N GLY A 779 -0.62 -16.99 37.85
CA GLY A 779 -1.90 -16.28 37.96
C GLY A 779 -2.50 -16.43 39.38
N ALA A 780 -3.23 -15.40 39.80
CA ALA A 780 -3.76 -15.34 41.18
C ALA A 780 -4.55 -16.61 41.55
N ARG A 781 -5.40 -17.12 40.64
CA ARG A 781 -6.19 -18.33 40.89
C ARG A 781 -5.33 -19.60 41.09
N GLN A 782 -4.26 -19.73 40.32
CA GLN A 782 -3.32 -20.86 40.47
C GLN A 782 -2.54 -20.77 41.79
N ALA A 783 -2.25 -19.55 42.25
CA ALA A 783 -1.63 -19.28 43.53
C ALA A 783 -2.60 -19.38 44.74
N GLY A 784 -3.83 -19.85 44.53
CA GLY A 784 -4.86 -20.01 45.56
C GLY A 784 -5.59 -18.73 45.98
N TRP A 785 -5.31 -17.60 45.31
CA TRP A 785 -5.95 -16.32 45.57
C TRP A 785 -7.26 -16.17 44.82
N ARG A 786 -8.27 -15.56 45.43
CA ARG A 786 -9.61 -15.37 44.86
C ARG A 786 -10.14 -13.99 45.16
N PHE A 787 -10.88 -13.41 44.22
CA PHE A 787 -11.69 -12.22 44.42
C PHE A 787 -12.96 -12.60 45.22
N MET A 788 -13.20 -11.93 46.31
CA MET A 788 -14.31 -12.19 47.24
C MET A 788 -15.43 -11.14 47.13
N GLY A 789 -15.30 -10.16 46.23
CA GLY A 789 -16.25 -9.09 46.04
C GLY A 789 -15.75 -7.73 46.52
N TYR A 790 -16.66 -6.78 46.60
CA TYR A 790 -16.40 -5.46 47.17
C TYR A 790 -17.66 -4.97 47.91
N SER A 791 -17.44 -4.10 48.86
CA SER A 791 -18.49 -3.33 49.56
C SER A 791 -18.34 -1.87 49.24
N LEU A 792 -19.45 -1.10 49.28
CA LEU A 792 -19.46 0.34 49.07
C LEU A 792 -19.66 1.07 50.40
N ASP A 793 -19.01 2.21 50.57
CA ASP A 793 -19.29 3.12 51.65
C ASP A 793 -20.46 4.08 51.31
N PRO A 794 -20.89 5.01 52.19
CA PRO A 794 -21.99 5.92 51.90
C PRO A 794 -21.78 6.84 50.68
N GLU A 795 -20.54 7.03 50.24
CA GLU A 795 -20.16 7.80 49.08
C GLU A 795 -19.92 6.89 47.88
N ASP A 796 -20.43 5.66 47.87
CA ASP A 796 -20.29 4.62 46.85
C ASP A 796 -18.86 4.23 46.51
N ARG A 797 -17.88 4.52 47.40
CA ARG A 797 -16.47 4.18 47.20
C ARG A 797 -16.23 2.71 47.56
N PRO A 798 -15.56 1.94 46.69
CA PRO A 798 -15.40 0.50 46.91
C PRO A 798 -14.29 0.18 47.90
N SER A 799 -14.50 -0.91 48.67
CA SER A 799 -13.49 -1.67 49.42
C SER A 799 -13.43 -3.06 48.79
N PHE A 800 -12.38 -3.35 48.01
CA PHE A 800 -12.19 -4.65 47.36
C PHE A 800 -11.73 -5.70 48.34
N ARG A 801 -12.35 -6.89 48.34
CA ARG A 801 -11.99 -8.00 49.21
C ARG A 801 -11.47 -9.18 48.41
N TYR A 802 -10.31 -9.66 48.73
CA TYR A 802 -9.68 -10.81 48.07
C TYR A 802 -8.68 -11.50 49.02
N GLY A 803 -8.26 -12.73 48.68
CA GLY A 803 -7.34 -13.48 49.52
C GLY A 803 -7.29 -14.96 49.21
N THR A 804 -6.72 -15.71 50.13
CA THR A 804 -6.69 -17.17 50.17
C THR A 804 -7.60 -17.67 51.31
N GLU A 805 -7.58 -18.94 51.61
CA GLU A 805 -8.25 -19.48 52.85
C GLU A 805 -7.65 -18.91 54.15
N ALA A 806 -6.36 -18.62 54.17
CA ALA A 806 -5.65 -18.13 55.34
C ALA A 806 -5.49 -16.60 55.39
N VAL A 807 -5.39 -15.94 54.24
CA VAL A 807 -5.10 -14.50 54.08
C VAL A 807 -6.33 -13.78 53.55
N THR A 808 -6.73 -12.72 54.20
CA THR A 808 -7.77 -11.80 53.68
C THR A 808 -7.17 -10.39 53.52
N VAL A 809 -7.40 -9.79 52.36
CA VAL A 809 -7.04 -8.40 52.08
C VAL A 809 -8.32 -7.59 51.82
N VAL A 810 -8.41 -6.46 52.50
CA VAL A 810 -9.39 -5.41 52.22
C VAL A 810 -8.62 -4.20 51.69
N ASP A 811 -8.85 -3.83 50.43
CA ASP A 811 -8.13 -2.83 49.68
C ASP A 811 -9.08 -1.66 49.39
N LYS A 812 -8.84 -0.53 50.02
CA LYS A 812 -9.67 0.68 49.94
C LYS A 812 -8.92 1.82 49.27
N PRO A 813 -9.12 2.02 47.96
CA PRO A 813 -8.64 3.20 47.27
C PRO A 813 -9.57 4.41 47.51
N LEU A 814 -8.99 5.54 47.85
CA LEU A 814 -9.70 6.80 48.14
C LEU A 814 -9.11 7.95 47.33
N PRO A 815 -9.93 8.86 46.83
CA PRO A 815 -9.44 10.05 46.16
C PRO A 815 -8.85 11.02 47.17
N LEU A 816 -7.77 11.71 46.81
CA LEU A 816 -7.21 12.83 47.53
C LEU A 816 -7.27 14.06 46.65
N THR A 817 -7.76 15.18 47.15
CA THR A 817 -7.63 16.48 46.51
C THR A 817 -6.17 16.93 46.54
N GLY A 818 -5.63 17.37 45.44
CA GLY A 818 -4.26 17.87 45.28
C GLY A 818 -4.24 19.32 44.85
N ASP A 819 -3.08 19.97 44.97
CA ASP A 819 -2.91 21.39 44.61
C ASP A 819 -3.05 21.64 43.08
N LYS A 820 -2.62 20.69 42.27
CA LYS A 820 -2.74 20.73 40.82
C LYS A 820 -3.60 19.58 40.25
N ASP A 821 -3.23 18.36 40.61
CA ASP A 821 -3.90 17.13 40.17
C ASP A 821 -4.33 16.32 41.40
N PRO A 822 -5.53 15.73 41.39
CA PRO A 822 -5.98 14.83 42.44
C PRO A 822 -5.13 13.56 42.45
N ALA A 823 -5.06 12.89 43.61
CA ALA A 823 -4.25 11.70 43.82
C ALA A 823 -5.09 10.54 44.34
N ILE A 824 -4.52 9.34 44.45
CA ILE A 824 -5.14 8.19 45.07
C ILE A 824 -4.38 7.79 46.35
N LYS A 825 -5.09 7.79 47.49
CA LYS A 825 -4.67 7.10 48.69
C LYS A 825 -5.18 5.66 48.65
N ARG A 826 -4.38 4.71 49.03
CA ARG A 826 -4.74 3.30 49.06
C ARG A 826 -4.44 2.72 50.43
N GLU A 827 -5.44 2.17 51.07
CA GLU A 827 -5.33 1.51 52.38
C GLU A 827 -5.62 0.02 52.20
N LEU A 828 -4.64 -0.82 52.55
CA LEU A 828 -4.81 -2.27 52.53
C LEU A 828 -4.74 -2.79 53.93
N SER A 829 -5.82 -3.46 54.40
CA SER A 829 -5.85 -4.20 55.62
C SER A 829 -5.65 -5.67 55.29
N VAL A 830 -4.59 -6.27 55.86
CA VAL A 830 -4.22 -7.67 55.58
C VAL A 830 -4.35 -8.47 56.87
N SER A 831 -5.21 -9.48 56.87
CA SER A 831 -5.40 -10.40 57.99
C SER A 831 -4.85 -11.77 57.67
N GLY A 832 -4.22 -12.45 58.62
CA GLY A 832 -3.64 -13.77 58.43
C GLY A 832 -2.37 -13.81 57.60
N ALA A 833 -1.62 -12.70 57.53
CA ALA A 833 -0.42 -12.61 56.70
C ALA A 833 0.68 -13.57 57.17
N PRO A 834 1.18 -14.49 56.35
CA PRO A 834 2.33 -15.32 56.71
C PRO A 834 3.60 -14.48 56.75
N ALA A 835 4.57 -14.92 57.55
CA ALA A 835 5.88 -14.29 57.62
C ALA A 835 6.53 -14.24 56.21
N GLY A 836 7.16 -13.11 55.87
CA GLY A 836 7.81 -12.89 54.58
C GLY A 836 6.88 -12.61 53.41
N LEU A 837 5.60 -12.31 53.64
CA LEU A 837 4.72 -11.80 52.59
C LEU A 837 5.13 -10.36 52.24
N VAL A 838 5.25 -10.06 50.96
CA VAL A 838 5.55 -8.72 50.44
C VAL A 838 4.47 -8.26 49.48
N PHE A 839 4.22 -6.96 49.47
CA PHE A 839 3.32 -6.29 48.53
C PHE A 839 4.14 -5.50 47.54
N ARG A 840 3.85 -5.65 46.22
CA ARG A 840 4.50 -4.88 45.15
C ARG A 840 3.68 -3.64 44.84
N ALA A 841 4.14 -2.48 45.31
CA ALA A 841 3.45 -1.21 45.18
C ALA A 841 3.62 -0.58 43.76
N ALA A 842 4.80 -0.73 43.17
CA ALA A 842 5.10 -0.23 41.82
C ALA A 842 6.26 -1.02 41.20
N ALA A 843 6.42 -0.90 39.89
CA ALA A 843 7.59 -1.36 39.13
C ALA A 843 7.85 -0.44 37.94
N GLY A 844 9.12 -0.30 37.55
CA GLY A 844 9.57 0.49 36.45
C GLY A 844 10.98 0.13 36.03
N LYS A 845 11.58 0.91 35.12
CA LYS A 845 13.01 0.78 34.76
C LYS A 845 13.89 1.36 35.87
N VAL A 846 13.48 2.51 36.43
CA VAL A 846 14.20 3.22 37.48
C VAL A 846 13.22 3.60 38.59
N ILE A 847 13.60 3.34 39.84
CA ILE A 847 12.89 3.83 41.03
C ILE A 847 13.92 4.51 41.94
N GLU A 848 13.62 5.73 42.36
CA GLU A 848 14.48 6.56 43.19
C GLU A 848 13.73 7.02 44.45
N ALA A 849 14.36 6.95 45.61
CA ALA A 849 13.83 7.55 46.82
C ALA A 849 13.97 9.09 46.73
N SER A 850 12.90 9.82 47.06
CA SER A 850 12.86 11.29 46.99
C SER A 850 12.57 11.98 48.34
N GLY A 851 12.83 11.30 49.44
CA GLY A 851 12.62 11.82 50.80
C GLY A 851 11.20 11.63 51.33
N ASP A 852 10.99 11.72 52.61
CA ASP A 852 9.70 11.64 53.33
C ASP A 852 8.81 10.47 52.96
N GLY A 853 9.42 9.32 52.63
CA GLY A 853 8.70 8.11 52.23
C GLY A 853 8.19 8.11 50.76
N TRP A 854 8.59 9.08 49.94
CA TRP A 854 8.25 9.15 48.54
C TRP A 854 9.28 8.41 47.68
N PHE A 855 8.79 7.76 46.64
CA PHE A 855 9.55 7.07 45.60
C PHE A 855 9.09 7.53 44.24
N ARG A 856 10.02 7.88 43.32
CA ARG A 856 9.73 8.27 41.95
C ARG A 856 10.00 7.10 41.03
N VAL A 857 9.00 6.73 40.23
CA VAL A 857 9.05 5.62 39.27
C VAL A 857 9.11 6.20 37.86
N ASP A 858 10.14 5.88 37.08
CA ASP A 858 10.38 6.29 35.71
C ASP A 858 10.17 7.81 35.47
N GLY A 859 10.49 8.62 36.47
CA GLY A 859 10.38 10.08 36.43
C GLY A 859 8.95 10.66 36.51
N GLY A 860 7.89 9.83 36.41
CA GLY A 860 6.50 10.27 36.33
C GLY A 860 5.70 9.97 37.59
N LEU A 861 5.46 8.70 37.86
CA LEU A 861 4.67 8.26 39.03
C LEU A 861 5.45 8.45 40.34
N LYS A 862 4.83 9.09 41.32
CA LYS A 862 5.34 9.19 42.70
C LYS A 862 4.49 8.31 43.62
N VAL A 863 5.14 7.46 44.42
CA VAL A 863 4.48 6.58 45.38
C VAL A 863 5.01 6.90 46.75
N LYS A 864 4.14 7.28 47.64
CA LYS A 864 4.46 7.36 49.08
C LYS A 864 4.17 6.03 49.74
N ALA A 865 5.12 5.47 50.45
CA ALA A 865 4.94 4.25 51.20
C ALA A 865 5.52 4.39 52.61
N GLY A 866 4.91 3.71 53.59
CA GLY A 866 5.31 3.76 54.96
C GLY A 866 6.54 2.88 55.30
N ALA A 867 6.74 2.64 56.58
CA ALA A 867 7.81 1.77 57.07
C ALA A 867 7.75 0.37 56.43
N GLY A 868 8.93 -0.20 56.13
CA GLY A 868 9.02 -1.48 55.40
C GLY A 868 9.05 -1.36 53.88
N ALA A 869 8.97 -0.15 53.33
CA ALA A 869 9.13 0.08 51.87
C ALA A 869 10.62 0.01 51.49
N ARG A 870 10.91 -0.71 50.41
CA ARG A 870 12.27 -0.87 49.89
C ARG A 870 12.26 -1.01 48.38
N ILE A 871 13.32 -0.49 47.76
CA ILE A 871 13.55 -0.69 46.33
C ILE A 871 14.40 -1.94 46.15
N ARG A 872 14.04 -2.78 45.16
CA ARG A 872 14.94 -3.83 44.68
C ARG A 872 15.10 -3.74 43.17
N LYS A 873 16.21 -4.24 42.67
CA LYS A 873 16.49 -4.39 41.24
C LYS A 873 16.54 -5.88 40.89
N VAL A 874 15.82 -6.27 39.86
CA VAL A 874 15.82 -7.64 39.35
C VAL A 874 15.93 -7.54 37.82
N ALA A 875 17.06 -8.01 37.26
CA ALA A 875 17.43 -7.84 35.86
C ALA A 875 17.42 -6.33 35.48
N ASP A 876 16.65 -5.96 34.45
CA ASP A 876 16.51 -4.60 33.93
C ASP A 876 15.36 -3.79 34.56
N LYS A 877 14.74 -4.31 35.63
CA LYS A 877 13.59 -3.71 36.32
C LYS A 877 13.89 -3.36 37.77
N ALA A 878 13.30 -2.26 38.22
CA ALA A 878 13.21 -1.88 39.60
C ALA A 878 11.80 -2.11 40.12
N GLU A 879 11.66 -2.57 41.37
CA GLU A 879 10.37 -2.79 42.03
C GLU A 879 10.36 -2.08 43.39
N LEU A 880 9.24 -1.44 43.73
CA LEU A 880 8.97 -0.93 45.06
C LEU A 880 8.15 -1.96 45.82
N LEU A 881 8.75 -2.55 46.83
CA LEU A 881 8.14 -3.54 47.70
C LEU A 881 7.84 -2.96 49.07
N VAL A 882 6.75 -3.41 49.68
CA VAL A 882 6.40 -3.11 51.08
C VAL A 882 6.26 -4.43 51.80
N ASP A 883 7.04 -4.59 52.86
CA ASP A 883 6.97 -5.77 53.69
C ASP A 883 5.66 -5.78 54.49
N VAL A 884 4.93 -6.89 54.46
CA VAL A 884 3.68 -7.06 55.19
C VAL A 884 4.02 -7.65 56.55
N PRO A 885 3.78 -6.92 57.66
CA PRO A 885 4.00 -7.49 59.00
C PRO A 885 3.22 -8.78 59.18
N GLY A 886 3.89 -9.85 59.59
CA GLY A 886 3.23 -11.12 59.91
C GLY A 886 2.33 -11.00 61.12
N GLY A 887 1.18 -11.72 61.14
CA GLY A 887 0.29 -11.77 62.26
C GLY A 887 -1.19 -11.52 61.94
N ALA A 888 -1.97 -11.23 62.95
CA ALA A 888 -3.42 -11.20 62.84
C ALA A 888 -3.95 -10.06 61.98
N ASN A 889 -3.34 -8.86 62.01
CA ASN A 889 -3.74 -7.69 61.23
C ASN A 889 -2.55 -6.80 60.91
N ALA A 890 -2.36 -6.48 59.63
CA ALA A 890 -1.39 -5.51 59.13
C ALA A 890 -2.10 -4.44 58.28
N THR A 891 -1.60 -3.21 58.29
CA THR A 891 -2.09 -2.12 57.48
C THR A 891 -0.98 -1.55 56.61
N ILE A 892 -1.20 -1.42 55.29
CA ILE A 892 -0.32 -0.76 54.36
C ILE A 892 -1.05 0.48 53.86
N SER A 893 -0.40 1.64 53.97
CA SER A 893 -0.93 2.90 53.42
C SER A 893 0.00 3.40 52.33
N LEU A 894 -0.57 3.73 51.17
CA LEU A 894 0.13 4.24 50.00
C LEU A 894 -0.56 5.49 49.49
N GLU A 895 0.22 6.41 48.91
CA GLU A 895 -0.33 7.50 48.07
C GLU A 895 0.32 7.46 46.71
N TYR A 896 -0.50 7.58 45.64
CA TYR A 896 -0.07 7.64 44.23
C TYR A 896 -0.34 9.03 43.70
N LYS A 897 0.73 9.72 43.17
CA LYS A 897 0.67 11.02 42.50
C LYS A 897 1.43 10.92 41.18
N TRP A 898 0.87 11.48 40.10
CA TRP A 898 1.48 11.41 38.77
C TRP A 898 1.12 12.59 37.85
#